data_7ee63a17678275c69319be83543014e7
#
_entry.id   7ee63a17678275c69319be83543014e7
#
_cell.length_a   1.000
_cell.length_b   1.000
_cell.length_c   1.000
_cell.angle_alpha   90.00
_cell.angle_beta   90.00
_cell.angle_gamma   90.00
#
_symmetry.space_group_name_H-M   'P 1'
#
loop_
_entity.id
_entity.type
_entity.pdbx_description
1 polymer ?
#
loop_
_entity_poly.entity_id
_entity_poly.type
_entity_poly.pdbx_seq_one_letter_code
_entity_poly.pdbx_strand_id
1 'polypeptide(L)'
;MAHYLVIVESPAKVKTIKKFLGSNYTVAASQGHVRDLPKSQLGIDVENDYEPKYITIRGKGEILATLRKEAKKSDKVYLATDPDREGEAISWHLAAALKLDEKKMRRITFNEITKNAVKASLKAPRDIDMDLVDAQQARRELDRMVGYKISPLLWAKVKRGLSAGRVQSVALRIVADREAEIDAFIPEEYWSLDAQLKVKGEKRPLTAKFYGTEKKKMTIHSKEEMDEILKKLENEEFQIIDIKNSERTRKAPLPFTTSTLQQEAAKALNFGTQKTMRIAQQLYEGVDIKGNGTVGVITYLRTDSTRISEEADAAARSYIAETYGEAYVAEGTKTKFADKKIQDAHEAIRPTDITRTPAAIKDSLSRDQFRLYQLIWKRFTASRMQPAKYETTAVKIGAGEYCFTVSTARVAFDGFRSVYVEAEEEKEESNVLVGHLSMDSVLTKEEFDPKQHFTQPPAHYTEASLVKTMEELGIGRPSTYAPTISLILGRRYITKEGKNLYLTEIGEVVNNIMKQSFPSIVDVHFTANMEGLLDMVEEGKVPWKEVIRNFYPDLEEAVEIAEKELEEVKIEDEVTDVICEECGRNMVIKYGPHGKFLACPGFPECRNTKPYLEKIGVPCPVCGKEVVIRKTKKGRKYYGCEDNPECDFMSWQKPSEEKCPKCGSYMVEKGNKLVCGNEQCGFVKNKEKDEK
;
A
#
# COMPACT_ATOMS: atom_id res chain seq x y z
N MET A 1 3.08 50.00 3.11
CA MET A 1 2.51 48.92 2.27
C MET A 1 1.95 47.84 3.20
N ALA A 2 0.77 47.32 2.88
CA ALA A 2 0.21 46.22 3.68
C ALA A 2 1.13 45.00 3.66
N HIS A 3 1.34 44.39 4.84
CA HIS A 3 2.19 43.24 5.04
C HIS A 3 1.35 42.02 5.45
N TYR A 4 1.56 40.88 4.82
CA TYR A 4 0.79 39.66 5.00
C TYR A 4 1.66 38.51 5.47
N LEU A 5 1.17 37.73 6.44
CA LEU A 5 1.80 36.48 6.87
C LEU A 5 1.01 35.30 6.32
N VAL A 6 1.70 34.35 5.68
CA VAL A 6 1.12 33.07 5.24
C VAL A 6 1.78 31.96 6.05
N ILE A 7 0.99 31.22 6.83
CA ILE A 7 1.49 30.10 7.66
C ILE A 7 1.11 28.80 7.00
N VAL A 8 2.10 27.99 6.68
CA VAL A 8 1.96 26.63 6.14
C VAL A 8 2.47 25.59 7.14
N GLU A 9 2.23 24.31 6.92
CA GLU A 9 2.63 23.28 7.87
C GLU A 9 4.07 22.77 7.69
N SER A 10 4.69 22.93 6.51
CA SER A 10 6.01 22.38 6.24
C SER A 10 7.00 23.41 5.67
N PRO A 11 8.31 23.28 5.99
CA PRO A 11 9.35 24.13 5.40
C PRO A 11 9.47 23.98 3.87
N ALA A 12 9.14 22.81 3.33
CA ALA A 12 9.15 22.58 1.88
C ALA A 12 8.12 23.48 1.18
N LYS A 13 6.88 23.56 1.71
CA LYS A 13 5.87 24.48 1.21
C LYS A 13 6.28 25.95 1.28
N VAL A 14 7.00 26.34 2.34
CA VAL A 14 7.53 27.74 2.43
C VAL A 14 8.40 28.05 1.23
N LYS A 15 9.33 27.15 0.89
CA LYS A 15 10.26 27.32 -0.23
C LYS A 15 9.51 27.49 -1.56
N THR A 16 8.44 26.73 -1.76
CA THR A 16 7.64 26.75 -2.98
C THR A 16 6.74 27.97 -3.06
N ILE A 17 5.93 28.23 -2.01
CA ILE A 17 4.91 29.26 -2.02
C ILE A 17 5.51 30.66 -2.00
N LYS A 18 6.64 30.85 -1.29
CA LYS A 18 7.34 32.14 -1.25
C LYS A 18 7.73 32.66 -2.64
N LYS A 19 8.02 31.74 -3.59
CA LYS A 19 8.38 32.12 -4.97
C LYS A 19 7.18 32.63 -5.80
N PHE A 20 5.96 32.28 -5.38
CA PHE A 20 4.72 32.69 -6.08
C PHE A 20 4.17 34.03 -5.62
N LEU A 21 4.59 34.45 -4.40
CA LEU A 21 4.08 35.64 -3.73
C LEU A 21 5.07 36.80 -3.81
N GLY A 22 4.55 38.02 -3.74
CA GLY A 22 5.36 39.22 -3.77
C GLY A 22 6.10 39.53 -2.44
N SER A 23 6.90 40.60 -2.43
CA SER A 23 7.71 41.02 -1.30
C SER A 23 6.92 41.43 -0.05
N ASN A 24 5.63 41.76 -0.22
CA ASN A 24 4.71 42.11 0.87
C ASN A 24 4.17 40.86 1.61
N TYR A 25 4.53 39.65 1.21
CA TYR A 25 4.18 38.40 1.90
C TYR A 25 5.37 37.78 2.59
N THR A 26 5.21 37.50 3.89
CA THR A 26 6.09 36.58 4.64
C THR A 26 5.45 35.21 4.66
N VAL A 27 6.20 34.16 4.28
CA VAL A 27 5.75 32.77 4.37
C VAL A 27 6.55 32.07 5.43
N ALA A 28 5.88 31.42 6.39
CA ALA A 28 6.50 30.73 7.51
C ALA A 28 5.84 29.36 7.76
N ALA A 29 6.55 28.42 8.41
CA ALA A 29 6.04 27.08 8.70
C ALA A 29 5.80 26.86 10.20
N SER A 30 4.69 26.17 10.52
CA SER A 30 4.41 25.66 11.87
C SER A 30 5.14 24.35 12.17
N GLN A 31 5.65 23.67 11.16
CA GLN A 31 6.23 22.33 11.21
C GLN A 31 5.25 21.29 11.81
N GLY A 32 4.01 21.28 11.35
CA GLY A 32 2.93 20.43 11.82
C GLY A 32 2.16 21.03 12.99
N HIS A 33 1.52 20.18 13.79
CA HIS A 33 0.76 20.60 14.98
C HIS A 33 1.63 21.34 15.99
N VAL A 34 1.06 22.37 16.62
CA VAL A 34 1.71 23.17 17.67
C VAL A 34 1.12 22.92 19.06
N ARG A 35 -0.09 22.36 19.13
CA ARG A 35 -0.79 21.95 20.35
C ARG A 35 -1.25 20.50 20.20
N ASP A 36 -1.27 19.77 21.30
CA ASP A 36 -1.82 18.40 21.38
C ASP A 36 -2.24 18.11 22.82
N LEU A 37 -2.95 16.99 23.05
CA LEU A 37 -3.23 16.45 24.36
C LEU A 37 -1.94 16.05 25.09
N PRO A 38 -1.85 16.19 26.43
CA PRO A 38 -0.65 15.81 27.18
C PRO A 38 -0.32 14.32 26.99
N LYS A 39 0.97 14.00 26.91
CA LYS A 39 1.40 12.59 26.65
C LYS A 39 1.23 11.67 27.85
N SER A 40 1.37 12.20 29.07
CA SER A 40 1.38 11.44 30.33
C SER A 40 0.03 11.36 31.04
N GLN A 41 -1.00 11.95 30.47
CA GLN A 41 -2.36 12.00 31.03
C GLN A 41 -3.36 11.74 29.91
N LEU A 42 -4.59 11.35 30.26
CA LEU A 42 -5.70 11.25 29.30
C LEU A 42 -5.88 12.57 28.54
N GLY A 43 -5.87 13.67 29.28
CA GLY A 43 -5.96 15.02 28.73
C GLY A 43 -7.36 15.40 28.25
N ILE A 44 -8.36 14.64 28.69
CA ILE A 44 -9.78 14.84 28.40
C ILE A 44 -10.49 14.86 29.74
N ASP A 45 -11.31 15.85 29.98
CA ASP A 45 -12.09 16.04 31.22
C ASP A 45 -13.45 15.36 31.08
N VAL A 46 -13.51 14.09 31.51
CA VAL A 46 -14.72 13.25 31.37
C VAL A 46 -15.92 13.82 32.14
N GLU A 47 -15.66 14.40 33.29
CA GLU A 47 -16.72 14.97 34.14
C GLU A 47 -17.25 16.30 33.60
N ASN A 48 -16.42 17.03 32.85
CA ASN A 48 -16.78 18.29 32.21
C ASN A 48 -17.02 18.12 30.71
N ASP A 49 -17.95 17.25 30.36
CA ASP A 49 -18.41 17.00 29.01
C ASP A 49 -17.27 16.74 27.99
N TYR A 50 -16.31 15.92 28.43
CA TYR A 50 -15.17 15.51 27.61
C TYR A 50 -14.34 16.68 27.04
N GLU A 51 -14.17 17.76 27.82
CA GLU A 51 -13.43 18.93 27.37
C GLU A 51 -11.93 18.62 27.22
N PRO A 52 -11.31 18.80 26.01
CA PRO A 52 -9.91 18.49 25.78
C PRO A 52 -8.97 19.54 26.38
N LYS A 53 -7.95 19.10 27.09
CA LYS A 53 -6.90 19.96 27.68
C LYS A 53 -5.69 20.05 26.76
N TYR A 54 -5.77 20.90 25.73
CA TYR A 54 -4.64 21.09 24.80
C TYR A 54 -3.50 21.86 25.42
N ILE A 55 -2.28 21.33 25.26
CA ILE A 55 -1.02 21.96 25.65
C ILE A 55 -0.13 22.23 24.45
N THR A 56 0.79 23.18 24.58
CA THR A 56 1.84 23.39 23.56
C THR A 56 2.76 22.17 23.50
N ILE A 57 2.98 21.65 22.31
CA ILE A 57 3.89 20.51 22.09
C ILE A 57 5.32 20.94 22.47
N ARG A 58 6.02 20.08 23.24
CA ARG A 58 7.41 20.31 23.63
C ARG A 58 8.29 20.52 22.40
N GLY A 59 9.10 21.59 22.42
CA GLY A 59 9.98 21.99 21.31
C GLY A 59 9.34 22.96 20.32
N LYS A 60 8.04 23.29 20.44
CA LYS A 60 7.35 24.25 19.55
C LYS A 60 7.43 25.72 20.03
N GLY A 61 7.98 25.97 21.21
CA GLY A 61 8.02 27.31 21.80
C GLY A 61 8.69 28.36 20.94
N GLU A 62 9.86 28.08 20.37
CA GLU A 62 10.63 29.00 19.51
C GLU A 62 9.88 29.30 18.20
N ILE A 63 9.29 28.26 17.59
CA ILE A 63 8.48 28.40 16.36
C ILE A 63 7.30 29.31 16.63
N LEU A 64 6.56 29.08 17.72
CA LEU A 64 5.44 29.92 18.13
C LEU A 64 5.86 31.35 18.47
N ALA A 65 7.02 31.56 19.11
CA ALA A 65 7.53 32.89 19.38
C ALA A 65 7.85 33.66 18.08
N THR A 66 8.47 32.98 17.12
CA THR A 66 8.76 33.55 15.81
C THR A 66 7.48 33.90 15.06
N LEU A 67 6.51 32.96 14.99
CA LEU A 67 5.24 33.18 14.32
C LEU A 67 4.44 34.33 14.96
N ARG A 68 4.44 34.44 16.31
CA ARG A 68 3.78 35.56 17.00
C ARG A 68 4.42 36.91 16.64
N LYS A 69 5.76 36.96 16.55
CA LYS A 69 6.48 38.17 16.15
C LYS A 69 6.08 38.63 14.74
N GLU A 70 6.01 37.67 13.82
CA GLU A 70 5.60 37.99 12.44
C GLU A 70 4.11 38.31 12.32
N ALA A 71 3.23 37.62 13.02
CA ALA A 71 1.79 37.90 13.06
C ALA A 71 1.47 39.30 13.59
N LYS A 72 2.20 39.77 14.61
CA LYS A 72 2.05 41.14 15.15
C LYS A 72 2.37 42.23 14.14
N LYS A 73 3.33 41.99 13.25
CA LYS A 73 3.75 42.93 12.21
C LYS A 73 2.86 42.90 10.97
N SER A 74 2.00 41.92 10.85
CA SER A 74 1.22 41.68 9.67
C SER A 74 -0.17 42.26 9.80
N ASP A 75 -0.71 42.85 8.73
CA ASP A 75 -2.07 43.38 8.64
C ASP A 75 -3.09 42.23 8.54
N LYS A 76 -2.72 41.12 7.87
CA LYS A 76 -3.51 39.89 7.79
C LYS A 76 -2.63 38.65 7.92
N VAL A 77 -3.20 37.60 8.49
CA VAL A 77 -2.58 36.28 8.63
C VAL A 77 -3.41 35.26 7.86
N TYR A 78 -2.81 34.61 6.89
CA TYR A 78 -3.43 33.53 6.13
C TYR A 78 -2.92 32.19 6.66
N LEU A 79 -3.86 31.33 7.06
CA LEU A 79 -3.58 29.94 7.47
C LEU A 79 -3.75 29.04 6.25
N ALA A 80 -2.62 28.55 5.71
CA ALA A 80 -2.51 27.88 4.43
C ALA A 80 -2.04 26.41 4.57
N THR A 81 -2.59 25.71 5.57
CA THR A 81 -2.36 24.28 5.79
C THR A 81 -3.16 23.43 4.80
N ASP A 82 -2.89 22.11 4.75
CA ASP A 82 -3.54 21.20 3.79
C ASP A 82 -5.08 21.27 3.82
N PRO A 83 -5.74 20.88 2.72
CA PRO A 83 -7.20 21.00 2.58
C PRO A 83 -7.96 19.84 3.23
N ASP A 84 -7.41 19.20 4.25
CA ASP A 84 -8.07 18.13 5.00
C ASP A 84 -8.35 18.55 6.46
N ARG A 85 -9.07 17.69 7.22
CA ARG A 85 -9.40 17.94 8.63
C ARG A 85 -8.17 18.10 9.52
N GLU A 86 -7.03 17.44 9.20
CA GLU A 86 -5.78 17.66 9.93
C GLU A 86 -5.23 19.06 9.71
N GLY A 87 -5.24 19.55 8.46
CA GLY A 87 -4.83 20.90 8.12
C GLY A 87 -5.76 21.95 8.75
N GLU A 88 -7.05 21.70 8.82
CA GLU A 88 -8.01 22.59 9.48
C GLU A 88 -7.75 22.68 10.99
N ALA A 89 -7.52 21.54 11.67
CA ALA A 89 -7.17 21.48 13.07
C ALA A 89 -5.82 22.18 13.37
N ILE A 90 -4.81 22.01 12.50
CA ILE A 90 -3.53 22.73 12.62
C ILE A 90 -3.79 24.25 12.55
N SER A 91 -4.61 24.73 11.62
CA SER A 91 -4.99 26.13 11.50
C SER A 91 -5.69 26.65 12.75
N TRP A 92 -6.65 25.90 13.29
CA TRP A 92 -7.35 26.23 14.53
C TRP A 92 -6.41 26.26 15.74
N HIS A 93 -5.54 25.28 15.88
CA HIS A 93 -4.54 25.27 16.94
C HIS A 93 -3.54 26.43 16.83
N LEU A 94 -3.16 26.83 15.63
CA LEU A 94 -2.32 28.01 15.38
C LEU A 94 -3.04 29.29 15.79
N ALA A 95 -4.30 29.46 15.40
CA ALA A 95 -5.10 30.63 15.75
C ALA A 95 -5.15 30.81 17.29
N ALA A 96 -5.47 29.73 18.01
CA ALA A 96 -5.51 29.74 19.48
C ALA A 96 -4.13 29.98 20.12
N ALA A 97 -3.06 29.26 19.65
CA ALA A 97 -1.71 29.40 20.21
C ALA A 97 -1.08 30.78 19.97
N LEU A 98 -1.36 31.38 18.85
CA LEU A 98 -0.87 32.72 18.48
C LEU A 98 -1.77 33.83 18.99
N LYS A 99 -2.96 33.51 19.49
CA LYS A 99 -4.00 34.47 19.91
C LYS A 99 -4.35 35.46 18.78
N LEU A 100 -4.65 34.90 17.62
CA LEU A 100 -4.98 35.70 16.43
C LEU A 100 -6.37 36.36 16.57
N ASP A 101 -6.47 37.57 16.13
CA ASP A 101 -7.75 38.29 15.99
C ASP A 101 -8.49 37.71 14.76
N GLU A 102 -9.74 37.30 14.93
CA GLU A 102 -10.61 36.76 13.86
C GLU A 102 -10.74 37.70 12.66
N LYS A 103 -10.69 39.00 12.90
CA LYS A 103 -10.74 40.02 11.81
C LYS A 103 -9.48 40.02 10.95
N LYS A 104 -8.34 39.64 11.53
CA LYS A 104 -7.04 39.58 10.85
C LYS A 104 -6.74 38.23 10.25
N MET A 105 -7.38 37.18 10.73
CA MET A 105 -7.11 35.80 10.34
C MET A 105 -8.04 35.36 9.21
N ARG A 106 -7.52 34.62 8.24
CA ARG A 106 -8.30 33.94 7.19
C ARG A 106 -7.66 32.60 6.84
N ARG A 107 -8.49 31.65 6.51
CA ARG A 107 -8.12 30.34 6.00
C ARG A 107 -8.07 30.36 4.47
N ILE A 108 -7.03 29.78 3.89
CA ILE A 108 -6.94 29.52 2.44
C ILE A 108 -6.56 28.05 2.21
N THR A 109 -7.17 27.44 1.23
CA THR A 109 -6.94 26.05 0.82
C THR A 109 -6.68 25.97 -0.67
N PHE A 110 -5.89 25.01 -1.09
CA PHE A 110 -5.62 24.70 -2.49
C PHE A 110 -5.27 23.23 -2.65
N ASN A 111 -5.77 22.60 -3.71
CA ASN A 111 -5.52 21.17 -3.99
C ASN A 111 -4.19 20.92 -4.71
N GLU A 112 -3.53 21.99 -5.16
CA GLU A 112 -2.21 21.91 -5.83
C GLU A 112 -1.36 23.13 -5.50
N ILE A 113 -0.06 22.95 -5.39
CA ILE A 113 0.88 24.02 -5.06
C ILE A 113 1.47 24.60 -6.35
N THR A 114 0.61 25.30 -7.08
CA THR A 114 0.94 26.06 -8.29
C THR A 114 0.74 27.57 -8.07
N LYS A 115 1.38 28.39 -8.91
CA LYS A 115 1.25 29.85 -8.80
C LYS A 115 -0.20 30.31 -8.95
N ASN A 116 -0.94 29.69 -9.85
CA ASN A 116 -2.33 30.05 -10.14
C ASN A 116 -3.25 29.66 -8.98
N ALA A 117 -3.15 28.40 -8.49
CA ALA A 117 -3.97 27.91 -7.38
C ALA A 117 -3.74 28.73 -6.09
N VAL A 118 -2.47 29.00 -5.74
CA VAL A 118 -2.14 29.80 -4.55
C VAL A 118 -2.66 31.24 -4.69
N LYS A 119 -2.54 31.87 -5.87
CA LYS A 119 -3.09 33.22 -6.08
C LYS A 119 -4.62 33.26 -6.11
N ALA A 120 -5.24 32.22 -6.63
CA ALA A 120 -6.71 32.11 -6.62
C ALA A 120 -7.24 31.95 -5.18
N SER A 121 -6.61 31.13 -4.34
CA SER A 121 -7.01 30.93 -2.95
C SER A 121 -6.89 32.21 -2.10
N LEU A 122 -5.91 33.07 -2.37
CA LEU A 122 -5.77 34.36 -1.71
C LEU A 122 -6.89 35.33 -2.07
N LYS A 123 -7.56 35.17 -3.21
CA LYS A 123 -8.71 36.00 -3.63
C LYS A 123 -10.03 35.51 -3.03
N ALA A 124 -10.11 34.25 -2.60
CA ALA A 124 -11.31 33.66 -2.02
C ALA A 124 -11.00 33.01 -0.63
N PRO A 125 -10.53 33.83 0.35
CA PRO A 125 -10.25 33.33 1.69
C PRO A 125 -11.57 33.05 2.44
N ARG A 126 -11.58 32.10 3.35
CA ARG A 126 -12.71 31.73 4.19
C ARG A 126 -12.35 31.78 5.69
N ASP A 127 -13.30 31.56 6.53
CA ASP A 127 -13.07 31.28 7.94
C ASP A 127 -12.65 29.83 8.15
N ILE A 128 -12.17 29.50 9.36
CA ILE A 128 -11.89 28.11 9.74
C ILE A 128 -13.22 27.35 9.78
N ASP A 129 -13.23 26.18 9.19
CA ASP A 129 -14.36 25.27 9.18
C ASP A 129 -14.36 24.47 10.48
N MET A 130 -15.30 24.77 11.39
CA MET A 130 -15.36 24.15 12.70
C MET A 130 -15.87 22.71 12.64
N ASP A 131 -16.64 22.32 11.64
CA ASP A 131 -17.10 20.93 11.48
C ASP A 131 -15.91 20.01 11.15
N LEU A 132 -14.99 20.47 10.30
CA LEU A 132 -13.72 19.78 10.04
C LEU A 132 -12.82 19.69 11.27
N VAL A 133 -12.75 20.78 12.07
CA VAL A 133 -12.00 20.82 13.33
C VAL A 133 -12.60 19.82 14.31
N ASP A 134 -13.91 19.79 14.45
CA ASP A 134 -14.64 18.92 15.38
C ASP A 134 -14.51 17.44 14.99
N ALA A 135 -14.52 17.12 13.71
CA ALA A 135 -14.27 15.78 13.21
C ALA A 135 -12.84 15.29 13.55
N GLN A 136 -11.85 16.19 13.46
CA GLN A 136 -10.48 15.88 13.85
C GLN A 136 -10.36 15.74 15.37
N GLN A 137 -11.00 16.62 16.16
CA GLN A 137 -11.03 16.52 17.63
C GLN A 137 -11.65 15.19 18.07
N ALA A 138 -12.83 14.85 17.55
CA ALA A 138 -13.49 13.58 17.85
C ALA A 138 -12.57 12.38 17.58
N ARG A 139 -11.95 12.33 16.38
CA ARG A 139 -10.97 11.27 16.05
C ARG A 139 -9.83 11.24 17.04
N ARG A 140 -9.23 12.40 17.34
CA ARG A 140 -8.08 12.50 18.24
C ARG A 140 -8.40 12.02 19.65
N GLU A 141 -9.58 12.34 20.14
CA GLU A 141 -10.05 11.92 21.47
C GLU A 141 -10.37 10.44 21.53
N LEU A 142 -11.11 9.90 20.55
CA LEU A 142 -11.38 8.46 20.45
C LEU A 142 -10.09 7.64 20.43
N ASP A 143 -9.13 8.03 19.61
CA ASP A 143 -7.84 7.33 19.50
C ASP A 143 -7.02 7.49 20.80
N ARG A 144 -7.14 8.64 21.48
CA ARG A 144 -6.54 8.89 22.79
C ARG A 144 -7.16 8.00 23.87
N MET A 145 -8.48 7.92 23.96
CA MET A 145 -9.20 7.12 24.96
C MET A 145 -8.82 5.63 24.83
N VAL A 146 -8.94 5.08 23.64
CA VAL A 146 -8.57 3.68 23.36
C VAL A 146 -7.11 3.41 23.68
N GLY A 147 -6.21 4.24 23.15
CA GLY A 147 -4.77 4.03 23.33
C GLY A 147 -4.32 4.20 24.79
N TYR A 148 -4.86 5.17 25.50
CA TYR A 148 -4.48 5.48 26.87
C TYR A 148 -5.07 4.48 27.90
N LYS A 149 -6.27 3.98 27.67
CA LYS A 149 -6.93 3.01 28.55
C LYS A 149 -6.41 1.58 28.34
N ILE A 150 -6.29 1.12 27.09
CA ILE A 150 -5.94 -0.28 26.77
C ILE A 150 -4.43 -0.52 26.76
N SER A 151 -3.60 0.42 26.29
CA SER A 151 -2.16 0.15 26.19
C SER A 151 -1.48 -0.13 27.55
N PRO A 152 -1.79 0.56 28.66
CA PRO A 152 -1.24 0.22 29.98
C PRO A 152 -1.62 -1.19 30.44
N LEU A 153 -2.83 -1.64 30.13
CA LEU A 153 -3.29 -2.99 30.42
C LEU A 153 -2.42 -4.04 29.68
N LEU A 154 -2.16 -3.82 28.38
CA LEU A 154 -1.24 -4.67 27.63
C LEU A 154 0.18 -4.65 28.21
N TRP A 155 0.62 -3.52 28.80
CA TRP A 155 1.95 -3.46 29.43
C TRP A 155 2.01 -4.25 30.73
N ALA A 156 0.93 -4.20 31.52
CA ALA A 156 0.85 -4.94 32.77
C ALA A 156 0.70 -6.45 32.56
N LYS A 157 -0.08 -6.86 31.56
CA LYS A 157 -0.45 -8.26 31.35
C LYS A 157 0.43 -9.01 30.36
N VAL A 158 1.15 -8.30 29.47
CA VAL A 158 1.98 -8.93 28.41
C VAL A 158 3.39 -8.37 28.43
N LYS A 159 3.58 -7.12 27.93
CA LYS A 159 4.92 -6.52 27.78
C LYS A 159 4.84 -5.01 27.57
N ARG A 160 5.77 -4.27 28.18
CA ARG A 160 5.92 -2.82 27.93
C ARG A 160 6.19 -2.51 26.47
N GLY A 161 5.60 -1.41 25.98
CA GLY A 161 5.79 -0.90 24.64
C GLY A 161 4.77 -1.38 23.61
N LEU A 162 3.83 -2.28 23.99
CA LEU A 162 2.67 -2.61 23.18
C LEU A 162 1.68 -1.45 23.14
N SER A 163 0.82 -1.42 22.14
CA SER A 163 -0.24 -0.42 22.04
C SER A 163 -1.49 -0.99 21.37
N ALA A 164 -2.64 -0.50 21.80
CA ALA A 164 -3.91 -0.72 21.12
C ALA A 164 -4.42 0.60 20.52
N GLY A 165 -5.28 0.49 19.52
CA GLY A 165 -5.94 1.61 18.88
C GLY A 165 -7.02 1.08 17.95
N ARG A 166 -8.09 1.85 17.70
CA ARG A 166 -9.24 1.39 16.91
C ARG A 166 -8.82 0.78 15.57
N VAL A 167 -8.28 1.60 14.67
CA VAL A 167 -7.93 1.17 13.30
C VAL A 167 -6.78 0.16 13.30
N GLN A 168 -5.76 0.33 14.16
CA GLN A 168 -4.62 -0.59 14.21
C GLN A 168 -5.01 -1.99 14.67
N SER A 169 -5.91 -2.11 15.66
CA SER A 169 -6.31 -3.42 16.20
C SER A 169 -7.20 -4.17 15.22
N VAL A 170 -8.06 -3.47 14.47
CA VAL A 170 -8.84 -4.10 13.39
C VAL A 170 -7.95 -4.50 12.22
N ALA A 171 -6.97 -3.68 11.85
CA ALA A 171 -6.01 -4.04 10.80
C ALA A 171 -5.19 -5.29 11.18
N LEU A 172 -4.80 -5.42 12.46
CA LEU A 172 -4.15 -6.62 12.99
C LEU A 172 -5.08 -7.83 12.92
N ARG A 173 -6.34 -7.68 13.34
CA ARG A 173 -7.35 -8.74 13.27
C ARG A 173 -7.55 -9.24 11.84
N ILE A 174 -7.66 -8.36 10.86
CA ILE A 174 -7.81 -8.74 9.44
C ILE A 174 -6.64 -9.64 9.00
N VAL A 175 -5.40 -9.31 9.39
CA VAL A 175 -4.25 -10.16 9.08
C VAL A 175 -4.33 -11.48 9.85
N ALA A 176 -4.64 -11.46 11.15
CA ALA A 176 -4.73 -12.66 11.98
C ALA A 176 -5.83 -13.64 11.50
N ASP A 177 -6.99 -13.12 11.13
CA ASP A 177 -8.09 -13.95 10.61
C ASP A 177 -7.70 -14.60 9.27
N ARG A 178 -6.91 -13.91 8.40
CA ARG A 178 -6.36 -14.47 7.17
C ARG A 178 -5.33 -15.57 7.44
N GLU A 179 -4.43 -15.39 8.39
CA GLU A 179 -3.46 -16.45 8.76
C GLU A 179 -4.19 -17.68 9.28
N ALA A 180 -5.24 -17.50 10.10
CA ALA A 180 -6.08 -18.60 10.55
C ALA A 180 -6.82 -19.32 9.40
N GLU A 181 -7.29 -18.59 8.39
CA GLU A 181 -7.86 -19.18 7.17
C GLU A 181 -6.84 -20.02 6.40
N ILE A 182 -5.60 -19.53 6.31
CA ILE A 182 -4.51 -20.25 5.63
C ILE A 182 -4.15 -21.52 6.38
N ASP A 183 -4.01 -21.45 7.71
CA ASP A 183 -3.64 -22.58 8.55
C ASP A 183 -4.74 -23.65 8.61
N ALA A 184 -6.00 -23.26 8.54
CA ALA A 184 -7.15 -24.17 8.52
C ALA A 184 -7.46 -24.73 7.13
N PHE A 185 -6.77 -24.26 6.09
CA PHE A 185 -7.08 -24.63 4.71
C PHE A 185 -6.70 -26.09 4.42
N ILE A 186 -7.65 -26.83 3.85
CA ILE A 186 -7.45 -28.21 3.40
C ILE A 186 -7.46 -28.21 1.87
N PRO A 187 -6.33 -28.57 1.21
CA PRO A 187 -6.29 -28.65 -0.24
C PRO A 187 -7.24 -29.73 -0.79
N GLU A 188 -8.04 -29.36 -1.77
CA GLU A 188 -8.92 -30.30 -2.51
C GLU A 188 -8.29 -30.60 -3.87
N GLU A 189 -8.29 -31.87 -4.23
CA GLU A 189 -7.81 -32.38 -5.52
C GLU A 189 -8.78 -32.02 -6.64
N TYR A 190 -8.25 -31.55 -7.76
CA TYR A 190 -8.99 -31.44 -9.02
C TYR A 190 -8.06 -31.67 -10.21
N TRP A 191 -8.65 -31.95 -11.36
CA TRP A 191 -7.91 -32.23 -12.57
C TRP A 191 -8.30 -31.31 -13.70
N SER A 192 -7.36 -31.00 -14.57
CA SER A 192 -7.59 -30.36 -15.86
C SER A 192 -7.16 -31.28 -16.98
N LEU A 193 -7.83 -31.17 -18.12
CA LEU A 193 -7.52 -31.92 -19.32
C LEU A 193 -7.39 -30.95 -20.50
N ASP A 194 -6.21 -30.92 -21.09
CA ASP A 194 -5.96 -30.22 -22.34
C ASP A 194 -5.85 -31.25 -23.48
N ALA A 195 -6.47 -30.97 -24.63
CA ALA A 195 -6.31 -31.73 -25.85
C ALA A 195 -5.43 -30.97 -26.84
N GLN A 196 -4.36 -31.59 -27.28
CA GLN A 196 -3.53 -31.09 -28.37
C GLN A 196 -4.11 -31.59 -29.67
N LEU A 197 -4.59 -30.65 -30.50
CA LEU A 197 -5.28 -30.94 -31.75
C LEU A 197 -4.49 -30.40 -32.94
N LYS A 198 -4.23 -31.22 -33.90
CA LYS A 198 -3.66 -30.81 -35.18
C LYS A 198 -4.78 -30.26 -36.08
N VAL A 199 -4.59 -29.05 -36.54
CA VAL A 199 -5.46 -28.42 -37.53
C VAL A 199 -4.89 -28.68 -38.93
N LYS A 200 -5.66 -29.21 -39.84
CA LYS A 200 -5.18 -29.50 -41.22
C LYS A 200 -4.70 -28.22 -41.89
N GLY A 201 -3.47 -28.25 -42.36
CA GLY A 201 -2.83 -27.09 -43.01
C GLY A 201 -2.01 -26.21 -42.09
N GLU A 202 -2.07 -26.41 -40.76
CA GLU A 202 -1.35 -25.66 -39.79
C GLU A 202 -0.14 -26.43 -39.23
N LYS A 203 0.93 -25.70 -38.87
CA LYS A 203 2.17 -26.30 -38.34
C LYS A 203 2.19 -26.49 -36.83
N ARG A 204 1.39 -25.70 -36.09
CA ARG A 204 1.34 -25.73 -34.61
C ARG A 204 0.06 -26.42 -34.15
N PRO A 205 0.12 -27.22 -33.08
CA PRO A 205 -1.09 -27.78 -32.50
C PRO A 205 -1.95 -26.69 -31.85
N LEU A 206 -3.25 -26.95 -31.80
CA LEU A 206 -4.24 -26.17 -31.09
C LEU A 206 -4.46 -26.82 -29.73
N THR A 207 -4.20 -26.10 -28.64
CA THR A 207 -4.51 -26.59 -27.29
C THR A 207 -5.95 -26.21 -26.92
N ALA A 208 -6.80 -27.18 -26.77
CA ALA A 208 -8.21 -27.00 -26.36
C ALA A 208 -8.40 -27.52 -24.94
N LYS A 209 -9.07 -26.73 -24.08
CA LYS A 209 -9.32 -27.06 -22.68
C LYS A 209 -10.65 -27.78 -22.52
N PHE A 210 -10.67 -28.86 -21.75
CA PHE A 210 -11.88 -29.58 -21.39
C PHE A 210 -12.86 -28.64 -20.70
N TYR A 211 -14.09 -28.68 -21.14
CA TYR A 211 -15.19 -27.88 -20.61
C TYR A 211 -16.19 -28.71 -19.79
N GLY A 212 -16.47 -29.93 -20.24
CA GLY A 212 -17.45 -30.82 -19.72
C GLY A 212 -18.34 -31.37 -20.86
N THR A 213 -19.64 -31.26 -20.73
CA THR A 213 -20.57 -31.54 -21.83
C THR A 213 -20.93 -30.24 -22.57
N GLU A 214 -21.58 -30.35 -23.72
CA GLU A 214 -22.04 -29.18 -24.48
C GLU A 214 -22.90 -28.22 -23.63
N LYS A 215 -23.70 -28.76 -22.71
CA LYS A 215 -24.66 -28.01 -21.89
C LYS A 215 -24.15 -27.64 -20.51
N LYS A 216 -23.16 -28.35 -19.96
CA LYS A 216 -22.74 -28.20 -18.57
C LYS A 216 -21.22 -28.23 -18.42
N LYS A 217 -20.67 -27.20 -17.76
CA LYS A 217 -19.27 -27.21 -17.32
C LYS A 217 -19.11 -28.30 -16.25
N MET A 218 -18.03 -29.07 -16.34
CA MET A 218 -17.68 -30.12 -15.38
C MET A 218 -16.34 -29.79 -14.74
N THR A 219 -16.20 -30.15 -13.47
CA THR A 219 -14.93 -30.20 -12.75
C THR A 219 -14.60 -31.67 -12.52
N ILE A 220 -13.38 -32.06 -12.74
CA ILE A 220 -12.90 -33.44 -12.55
C ILE A 220 -12.22 -33.49 -11.18
N HIS A 221 -12.71 -34.32 -10.28
CA HIS A 221 -12.31 -34.35 -8.88
C HIS A 221 -11.34 -35.47 -8.52
N SER A 222 -11.19 -36.47 -9.37
CA SER A 222 -10.30 -37.61 -9.09
C SER A 222 -9.63 -38.15 -10.35
N LYS A 223 -8.61 -38.98 -10.11
CA LYS A 223 -7.95 -39.70 -11.19
C LYS A 223 -8.88 -40.69 -11.89
N GLU A 224 -9.73 -41.34 -11.13
CA GLU A 224 -10.71 -42.33 -11.66
C GLU A 224 -11.67 -41.65 -12.63
N GLU A 225 -12.21 -40.49 -12.28
CA GLU A 225 -13.06 -39.67 -13.19
C GLU A 225 -12.30 -39.28 -14.45
N MET A 226 -11.01 -38.86 -14.30
CA MET A 226 -10.16 -38.53 -15.44
C MET A 226 -9.95 -39.73 -16.36
N ASP A 227 -9.62 -40.86 -15.79
CA ASP A 227 -9.39 -42.11 -16.56
C ASP A 227 -10.66 -42.58 -17.32
N GLU A 228 -11.82 -42.44 -16.70
CA GLU A 228 -13.10 -42.71 -17.37
C GLU A 228 -13.36 -41.75 -18.56
N ILE A 229 -13.10 -40.46 -18.38
CA ILE A 229 -13.25 -39.47 -19.45
C ILE A 229 -12.28 -39.77 -20.59
N LEU A 230 -11.01 -40.03 -20.28
CA LEU A 230 -9.99 -40.38 -21.28
C LEU A 230 -10.37 -41.63 -22.07
N LYS A 231 -10.90 -42.67 -21.41
CA LYS A 231 -11.36 -43.91 -22.05
C LYS A 231 -12.50 -43.63 -23.01
N LYS A 232 -13.44 -42.79 -22.65
CA LYS A 232 -14.57 -42.42 -23.54
C LYS A 232 -14.09 -41.57 -24.72
N LEU A 233 -13.04 -40.76 -24.54
CA LEU A 233 -12.48 -39.90 -25.58
C LEU A 233 -11.45 -40.61 -26.51
N GLU A 234 -11.07 -41.86 -26.20
CA GLU A 234 -9.99 -42.56 -26.88
C GLU A 234 -10.15 -42.62 -28.40
N ASN A 235 -11.38 -42.94 -28.87
CA ASN A 235 -11.70 -43.12 -30.28
C ASN A 235 -12.63 -42.04 -30.85
N GLU A 236 -12.89 -40.97 -30.11
CA GLU A 236 -13.80 -39.93 -30.54
C GLU A 236 -13.15 -38.98 -31.56
N GLU A 237 -13.97 -38.56 -32.53
CA GLU A 237 -13.56 -37.53 -33.50
C GLU A 237 -13.80 -36.14 -32.93
N PHE A 238 -12.88 -35.23 -33.20
CA PHE A 238 -12.96 -33.83 -32.77
C PHE A 238 -13.55 -32.99 -33.88
N GLN A 239 -14.69 -32.34 -33.61
CA GLN A 239 -15.37 -31.47 -34.57
C GLN A 239 -15.70 -30.12 -33.93
N ILE A 240 -15.56 -29.06 -34.72
CA ILE A 240 -15.99 -27.72 -34.26
C ILE A 240 -17.53 -27.70 -34.29
N ILE A 241 -18.14 -27.45 -33.14
CA ILE A 241 -19.58 -27.42 -32.95
C ILE A 241 -20.18 -26.01 -32.83
N ASP A 242 -19.33 -25.03 -32.44
CA ASP A 242 -19.74 -23.63 -32.34
C ASP A 242 -18.54 -22.70 -32.45
N ILE A 243 -18.71 -21.59 -33.15
CA ILE A 243 -17.75 -20.48 -33.21
C ILE A 243 -18.47 -19.19 -32.90
N LYS A 244 -18.12 -18.58 -31.76
CA LYS A 244 -18.72 -17.35 -31.33
C LYS A 244 -17.73 -16.20 -31.43
N ASN A 245 -18.00 -15.23 -32.29
CA ASN A 245 -17.30 -13.98 -32.37
C ASN A 245 -18.02 -12.92 -31.53
N SER A 246 -17.31 -12.18 -30.71
CA SER A 246 -17.86 -11.10 -29.91
C SER A 246 -16.84 -9.96 -29.72
N GLU A 247 -17.36 -8.78 -29.44
CA GLU A 247 -16.53 -7.66 -29.08
C GLU A 247 -16.52 -7.49 -27.56
N ARG A 248 -15.34 -7.23 -27.00
CA ARG A 248 -15.16 -6.90 -25.59
C ARG A 248 -14.53 -5.53 -25.47
N THR A 249 -15.14 -4.69 -24.63
CA THR A 249 -14.60 -3.37 -24.33
C THR A 249 -14.01 -3.37 -22.92
N ARG A 250 -12.78 -2.89 -22.79
CA ARG A 250 -12.11 -2.64 -21.49
C ARG A 250 -12.06 -1.15 -21.24
N LYS A 251 -12.76 -0.71 -20.21
CA LYS A 251 -12.80 0.69 -19.80
C LYS A 251 -11.45 1.14 -19.26
N ALA A 252 -11.10 2.41 -19.48
CA ALA A 252 -9.96 3.04 -18.86
C ALA A 252 -10.12 3.07 -17.34
N PRO A 253 -9.03 2.85 -16.58
CA PRO A 253 -9.08 2.94 -15.14
C PRO A 253 -9.28 4.39 -14.67
N LEU A 254 -9.92 4.57 -13.52
CA LEU A 254 -10.11 5.88 -12.90
C LEU A 254 -8.77 6.49 -12.45
N PRO A 255 -8.69 7.82 -12.30
CA PRO A 255 -7.54 8.48 -11.70
C PRO A 255 -7.28 7.94 -10.28
N PHE A 256 -6.07 8.11 -9.79
CA PHE A 256 -5.69 7.57 -8.48
C PHE A 256 -6.38 8.29 -7.31
N THR A 257 -6.89 7.48 -6.38
CA THR A 257 -7.07 7.83 -4.96
C THR A 257 -5.81 7.48 -4.18
N THR A 258 -5.73 7.86 -2.90
CA THR A 258 -4.62 7.45 -2.02
C THR A 258 -4.47 5.92 -1.95
N SER A 259 -5.57 5.21 -1.81
CA SER A 259 -5.58 3.76 -1.73
C SER A 259 -5.09 3.11 -3.03
N THR A 260 -5.67 3.47 -4.16
CA THR A 260 -5.32 2.88 -5.45
C THR A 260 -3.88 3.24 -5.88
N LEU A 261 -3.38 4.43 -5.51
CA LEU A 261 -1.97 4.79 -5.72
C LEU A 261 -1.04 3.89 -4.91
N GLN A 262 -1.34 3.64 -3.63
CA GLN A 262 -0.54 2.76 -2.78
C GLN A 262 -0.53 1.32 -3.32
N GLN A 263 -1.69 0.81 -3.76
CA GLN A 263 -1.83 -0.53 -4.34
C GLN A 263 -0.98 -0.67 -5.61
N GLU A 264 -1.14 0.24 -6.56
CA GLU A 264 -0.44 0.14 -7.84
C GLU A 264 1.06 0.44 -7.71
N ALA A 265 1.47 1.36 -6.83
CA ALA A 265 2.88 1.61 -6.56
C ALA A 265 3.57 0.38 -5.91
N ALA A 266 2.87 -0.37 -5.08
CA ALA A 266 3.40 -1.61 -4.51
C ALA A 266 3.58 -2.69 -5.59
N LYS A 267 2.62 -2.82 -6.53
CA LYS A 267 2.66 -3.80 -7.62
C LYS A 267 3.70 -3.45 -8.69
N ALA A 268 3.60 -2.25 -9.26
CA ALA A 268 4.42 -1.83 -10.40
C ALA A 268 5.83 -1.37 -10.00
N LEU A 269 5.99 -0.72 -8.84
CA LEU A 269 7.23 -0.09 -8.43
C LEU A 269 7.94 -0.81 -7.29
N ASN A 270 7.26 -1.76 -6.64
CA ASN A 270 7.69 -2.41 -5.39
C ASN A 270 7.96 -1.38 -4.27
N PHE A 271 7.08 -0.37 -4.15
CA PHE A 271 7.13 0.62 -3.08
C PHE A 271 6.16 0.23 -1.97
N GLY A 272 6.62 0.22 -0.71
CA GLY A 272 5.72 0.10 0.44
C GLY A 272 4.85 1.36 0.59
N THR A 273 3.74 1.24 1.31
CA THR A 273 2.75 2.31 1.50
C THR A 273 3.36 3.59 2.06
N GLN A 274 4.19 3.49 3.09
CA GLN A 274 4.86 4.66 3.68
C GLN A 274 5.82 5.34 2.70
N LYS A 275 6.58 4.54 1.92
CA LYS A 275 7.50 5.08 0.91
C LYS A 275 6.73 5.81 -0.18
N THR A 276 5.63 5.24 -0.65
CA THR A 276 4.74 5.85 -1.65
C THR A 276 4.24 7.21 -1.18
N MET A 277 3.68 7.28 0.04
CA MET A 277 3.16 8.52 0.58
C MET A 277 4.24 9.58 0.81
N ARG A 278 5.41 9.18 1.27
CA ARG A 278 6.55 10.12 1.46
C ARG A 278 7.00 10.74 0.13
N ILE A 279 7.07 9.95 -0.93
CA ILE A 279 7.47 10.45 -2.25
C ILE A 279 6.36 11.31 -2.85
N ALA A 280 5.09 10.90 -2.72
CA ALA A 280 3.94 11.69 -3.15
C ALA A 280 3.90 13.06 -2.44
N GLN A 281 4.19 13.11 -1.13
CA GLN A 281 4.31 14.36 -0.37
C GLN A 281 5.38 15.29 -0.96
N GLN A 282 6.54 14.75 -1.34
CA GLN A 282 7.60 15.55 -1.97
C GLN A 282 7.16 16.12 -3.32
N LEU A 283 6.46 15.32 -4.14
CA LEU A 283 5.94 15.76 -5.45
C LEU A 283 4.85 16.81 -5.31
N TYR A 284 4.02 16.72 -4.28
CA TYR A 284 2.97 17.71 -3.96
C TYR A 284 3.56 19.01 -3.43
N GLU A 285 4.45 18.95 -2.42
CA GLU A 285 5.00 20.13 -1.76
C GLU A 285 5.92 20.96 -2.67
N GLY A 286 6.51 20.32 -3.66
CA GLY A 286 7.28 20.97 -4.70
C GLY A 286 8.67 20.37 -4.94
N VAL A 287 9.01 20.27 -6.20
CA VAL A 287 10.33 19.89 -6.71
C VAL A 287 10.89 20.98 -7.60
N ASP A 288 12.21 21.11 -7.65
CA ASP A 288 12.86 22.10 -8.51
C ASP A 288 12.86 21.57 -9.96
N ILE A 289 12.02 22.15 -10.81
CA ILE A 289 11.95 21.83 -12.24
C ILE A 289 12.83 22.79 -13.01
N LYS A 290 13.77 22.26 -13.79
CA LYS A 290 14.68 23.06 -14.63
C LYS A 290 13.89 24.00 -15.53
N GLY A 291 14.17 25.29 -15.42
CA GLY A 291 13.48 26.36 -16.18
C GLY A 291 12.16 26.86 -15.57
N ASN A 292 11.55 26.12 -14.62
CA ASN A 292 10.26 26.49 -14.00
C ASN A 292 10.36 26.81 -12.49
N GLY A 293 11.52 26.53 -11.87
CA GLY A 293 11.73 26.69 -10.43
C GLY A 293 11.02 25.62 -9.61
N THR A 294 10.82 25.88 -8.31
CA THR A 294 10.16 24.94 -7.41
C THR A 294 8.65 25.02 -7.58
N VAL A 295 7.98 23.89 -7.86
CA VAL A 295 6.54 23.78 -8.08
C VAL A 295 6.03 22.41 -7.66
N GLY A 296 4.80 22.33 -7.13
CA GLY A 296 4.10 21.07 -6.92
C GLY A 296 3.72 20.46 -8.27
N VAL A 297 4.09 19.20 -8.47
CA VAL A 297 3.87 18.51 -9.76
C VAL A 297 2.68 17.57 -9.74
N ILE A 298 2.12 17.29 -8.55
CA ILE A 298 0.87 16.53 -8.39
C ILE A 298 -0.10 17.29 -7.48
N THR A 299 -1.38 16.93 -7.56
CA THR A 299 -2.44 17.41 -6.66
C THR A 299 -2.28 16.78 -5.26
N TYR A 300 -3.10 17.25 -4.32
CA TYR A 300 -3.12 16.76 -2.94
C TYR A 300 -3.28 15.24 -2.88
N LEU A 301 -2.43 14.59 -2.07
CA LEU A 301 -2.22 13.15 -2.11
C LEU A 301 -3.13 12.34 -1.16
N ARG A 302 -3.81 13.00 -0.22
CA ARG A 302 -4.73 12.33 0.71
C ARG A 302 -6.16 12.56 0.27
N THR A 303 -6.64 11.70 -0.61
CA THR A 303 -7.97 11.80 -1.22
C THR A 303 -8.55 10.42 -1.51
N ASP A 304 -9.83 10.28 -1.34
CA ASP A 304 -10.66 9.15 -1.80
C ASP A 304 -11.49 9.53 -3.05
N SER A 305 -11.37 10.78 -3.51
CA SER A 305 -12.07 11.29 -4.68
C SER A 305 -11.37 10.89 -5.98
N THR A 306 -12.17 10.53 -6.99
CA THR A 306 -11.73 10.37 -8.38
C THR A 306 -12.14 11.56 -9.27
N ARG A 307 -12.66 12.63 -8.67
CA ARG A 307 -13.07 13.86 -9.36
C ARG A 307 -11.85 14.57 -9.95
N ILE A 308 -12.06 15.24 -11.05
CA ILE A 308 -11.05 16.06 -11.75
C ILE A 308 -11.70 17.41 -12.04
N SER A 309 -10.94 18.50 -11.86
CA SER A 309 -11.41 19.84 -12.23
C SER A 309 -11.66 19.95 -13.75
N GLU A 310 -12.60 20.79 -14.13
CA GLU A 310 -12.94 21.01 -15.54
C GLU A 310 -11.73 21.52 -16.35
N GLU A 311 -10.89 22.37 -15.75
CA GLU A 311 -9.66 22.87 -16.35
C GLU A 311 -8.67 21.73 -16.66
N ALA A 312 -8.46 20.83 -15.70
CA ALA A 312 -7.56 19.69 -15.89
C ALA A 312 -8.12 18.66 -16.89
N ASP A 313 -9.42 18.43 -16.90
CA ASP A 313 -10.08 17.56 -17.89
C ASP A 313 -9.93 18.13 -19.31
N ALA A 314 -10.20 19.42 -19.50
CA ALA A 314 -10.03 20.08 -20.79
C ALA A 314 -8.58 20.05 -21.29
N ALA A 315 -7.62 20.35 -20.41
CA ALA A 315 -6.19 20.29 -20.75
C ALA A 315 -5.76 18.87 -21.13
N ALA A 316 -6.26 17.85 -20.42
CA ALA A 316 -5.94 16.46 -20.73
C ALA A 316 -6.51 16.01 -22.08
N ARG A 317 -7.73 16.40 -22.41
CA ARG A 317 -8.36 16.09 -23.70
C ARG A 317 -7.63 16.74 -24.87
N SER A 318 -7.27 18.03 -24.74
CA SER A 318 -6.46 18.71 -25.76
C SER A 318 -5.12 18.02 -25.97
N TYR A 319 -4.41 17.69 -24.88
CA TYR A 319 -3.14 16.98 -24.94
C TYR A 319 -3.26 15.62 -25.64
N ILE A 320 -4.32 14.85 -25.31
CA ILE A 320 -4.56 13.53 -25.92
C ILE A 320 -4.88 13.68 -27.41
N ALA A 321 -5.74 14.63 -27.80
CA ALA A 321 -6.07 14.91 -29.19
C ALA A 321 -4.80 15.25 -30.01
N GLU A 322 -3.97 16.14 -29.50
CA GLU A 322 -2.74 16.58 -30.16
C GLU A 322 -1.67 15.47 -30.26
N THR A 323 -1.55 14.61 -29.23
CA THR A 323 -0.45 13.65 -29.14
C THR A 323 -0.81 12.29 -29.70
N TYR A 324 -2.05 11.82 -29.52
CA TYR A 324 -2.52 10.48 -29.89
C TYR A 324 -3.59 10.51 -30.98
N GLY A 325 -4.22 11.66 -31.21
CA GLY A 325 -5.31 11.86 -32.16
C GLY A 325 -6.70 11.86 -31.49
N GLU A 326 -7.67 12.49 -32.18
CA GLU A 326 -9.05 12.65 -31.69
C GLU A 326 -9.75 11.32 -31.34
N ALA A 327 -9.43 10.25 -32.07
CA ALA A 327 -10.00 8.91 -31.83
C ALA A 327 -9.66 8.34 -30.45
N TYR A 328 -8.63 8.86 -29.80
CA TYR A 328 -8.21 8.41 -28.46
C TYR A 328 -8.86 9.20 -27.31
N VAL A 329 -9.49 10.33 -27.60
CA VAL A 329 -10.15 11.16 -26.59
C VAL A 329 -11.44 10.48 -26.14
N ALA A 330 -11.58 10.22 -24.82
CA ALA A 330 -12.80 9.64 -24.28
C ALA A 330 -14.01 10.53 -24.61
N GLU A 331 -15.12 9.94 -25.03
CA GLU A 331 -16.39 10.66 -25.14
C GLU A 331 -16.75 11.26 -23.78
N GLY A 332 -17.30 12.49 -23.79
CA GLY A 332 -17.57 13.24 -22.58
C GLY A 332 -18.30 12.39 -21.53
N THR A 333 -17.58 11.82 -20.61
CA THR A 333 -18.16 11.30 -19.40
C THR A 333 -18.65 12.49 -18.59
N LYS A 334 -19.93 12.86 -18.75
CA LYS A 334 -20.64 13.36 -17.58
C LYS A 334 -20.47 12.25 -16.56
N THR A 335 -19.49 12.40 -15.69
CA THR A 335 -19.40 11.59 -14.48
C THR A 335 -20.76 11.80 -13.84
N LYS A 336 -21.65 10.80 -13.99
CA LYS A 336 -22.77 10.66 -13.08
C LYS A 336 -22.09 10.45 -11.76
N PHE A 337 -21.91 11.53 -11.01
CA PHE A 337 -21.58 11.46 -9.61
C PHE A 337 -22.69 10.58 -9.02
N ALA A 338 -22.38 9.33 -8.73
CA ALA A 338 -23.22 8.56 -7.86
C ALA A 338 -23.36 9.39 -6.59
N ASP A 339 -24.59 9.63 -6.15
CA ASP A 339 -25.05 10.48 -5.07
C ASP A 339 -24.45 10.22 -3.67
N LYS A 340 -23.17 9.93 -3.57
CA LYS A 340 -22.42 10.17 -2.36
C LYS A 340 -21.93 11.60 -2.45
N LYS A 341 -22.42 12.47 -1.58
CA LYS A 341 -21.83 13.77 -1.25
C LYS A 341 -20.42 13.51 -0.71
N ILE A 342 -19.52 13.19 -1.63
CA ILE A 342 -18.09 13.17 -1.42
C ILE A 342 -17.75 14.62 -1.13
N GLN A 343 -16.91 14.86 -0.14
CA GLN A 343 -16.35 16.17 0.16
C GLN A 343 -16.00 16.86 -1.16
N ASP A 344 -16.79 17.84 -1.53
CA ASP A 344 -16.73 18.51 -2.85
C ASP A 344 -15.40 19.26 -3.10
N ALA A 345 -14.52 19.27 -2.08
CA ALA A 345 -13.27 20.00 -2.08
C ALA A 345 -12.08 19.19 -2.66
N HIS A 346 -12.10 17.85 -2.63
CA HIS A 346 -10.95 17.05 -3.02
C HIS A 346 -11.03 16.60 -4.48
N GLU A 347 -9.86 16.59 -5.14
CA GLU A 347 -9.65 15.99 -6.46
C GLU A 347 -8.86 14.69 -6.35
N ALA A 348 -8.88 13.90 -7.44
CA ALA A 348 -7.99 12.77 -7.62
C ALA A 348 -6.52 13.18 -7.64
N ILE A 349 -5.63 12.23 -7.39
CA ILE A 349 -4.18 12.44 -7.52
C ILE A 349 -3.83 12.44 -9.01
N ARG A 350 -3.41 13.60 -9.51
CA ARG A 350 -3.07 13.84 -10.92
C ARG A 350 -1.87 14.78 -11.06
N PRO A 351 -1.22 14.85 -12.22
CA PRO A 351 -0.25 15.91 -12.50
C PRO A 351 -0.95 17.28 -12.46
N THR A 352 -0.26 18.29 -11.93
CA THR A 352 -0.75 19.68 -11.93
C THR A 352 -0.77 20.29 -13.33
N ASP A 353 0.03 19.74 -14.23
CA ASP A 353 0.15 20.16 -15.62
C ASP A 353 0.50 18.93 -16.48
N ILE A 354 -0.43 18.52 -17.32
CA ILE A 354 -0.26 17.32 -18.15
C ILE A 354 0.87 17.46 -19.18
N THR A 355 1.20 18.70 -19.59
CA THR A 355 2.28 18.97 -20.55
C THR A 355 3.67 18.73 -19.98
N ARG A 356 3.78 18.66 -18.63
CA ARG A 356 4.97 18.19 -17.95
C ARG A 356 5.07 16.67 -18.03
N THR A 357 5.31 16.16 -19.23
CA THR A 357 5.47 14.72 -19.44
C THR A 357 6.59 14.16 -18.55
N PRO A 358 6.54 12.87 -18.17
CA PRO A 358 7.63 12.24 -17.41
C PRO A 358 8.99 12.42 -18.06
N ALA A 359 9.07 12.37 -19.40
CA ALA A 359 10.30 12.57 -20.16
C ALA A 359 10.85 14.00 -20.00
N ALA A 360 9.96 15.01 -20.03
CA ALA A 360 10.34 16.42 -19.96
C ALA A 360 10.95 16.82 -18.60
N ILE A 361 10.53 16.19 -17.51
CA ILE A 361 11.00 16.55 -16.14
C ILE A 361 11.90 15.49 -15.49
N LYS A 362 12.29 14.45 -16.22
CA LYS A 362 13.09 13.32 -15.73
C LYS A 362 14.36 13.77 -15.00
N ASP A 363 15.10 14.70 -15.57
CA ASP A 363 16.38 15.16 -15.02
C ASP A 363 16.24 16.05 -13.78
N SER A 364 15.02 16.50 -13.48
CA SER A 364 14.68 17.28 -12.29
C SER A 364 14.24 16.41 -11.11
N LEU A 365 14.01 15.13 -11.32
CA LEU A 365 13.47 14.20 -10.35
C LEU A 365 14.50 13.15 -9.92
N SER A 366 14.47 12.75 -8.65
CA SER A 366 15.16 11.54 -8.24
C SER A 366 14.52 10.31 -8.91
N ARG A 367 15.25 9.19 -8.96
CA ARG A 367 14.77 7.95 -9.58
C ARG A 367 13.40 7.51 -9.03
N ASP A 368 13.20 7.59 -7.72
CA ASP A 368 11.95 7.17 -7.10
C ASP A 368 10.82 8.17 -7.35
N GLN A 369 11.11 9.48 -7.30
CA GLN A 369 10.17 10.53 -7.67
C GLN A 369 9.72 10.41 -9.15
N PHE A 370 10.66 10.17 -10.06
CA PHE A 370 10.36 9.96 -11.47
C PHE A 370 9.44 8.77 -11.69
N ARG A 371 9.73 7.62 -11.06
CA ARG A 371 8.90 6.41 -11.22
C ARG A 371 7.48 6.62 -10.71
N LEU A 372 7.32 7.26 -9.56
CA LEU A 372 5.99 7.54 -9.00
C LEU A 372 5.23 8.58 -9.82
N TYR A 373 5.91 9.66 -10.24
CA TYR A 373 5.32 10.67 -11.10
C TYR A 373 4.86 10.09 -12.44
N GLN A 374 5.69 9.25 -13.06
CA GLN A 374 5.35 8.56 -14.31
C GLN A 374 4.11 7.69 -14.17
N LEU A 375 3.99 6.97 -13.05
CA LEU A 375 2.81 6.14 -12.75
C LEU A 375 1.54 7.01 -12.64
N ILE A 376 1.60 8.11 -11.89
CA ILE A 376 0.49 9.04 -11.71
C ILE A 376 0.11 9.69 -13.05
N TRP A 377 1.08 10.18 -13.80
CA TRP A 377 0.86 10.84 -15.08
C TRP A 377 0.21 9.90 -16.11
N LYS A 378 0.73 8.69 -16.24
CA LYS A 378 0.18 7.68 -17.15
C LYS A 378 -1.25 7.29 -16.80
N ARG A 379 -1.52 7.06 -15.51
CA ARG A 379 -2.87 6.72 -15.03
C ARG A 379 -3.87 7.83 -15.29
N PHE A 380 -3.49 9.07 -15.00
CA PHE A 380 -4.33 10.23 -15.28
C PHE A 380 -4.63 10.38 -16.78
N THR A 381 -3.61 10.34 -17.63
CA THR A 381 -3.76 10.44 -19.08
C THR A 381 -4.69 9.33 -19.59
N ALA A 382 -4.42 8.08 -19.22
CA ALA A 382 -5.24 6.91 -19.58
C ALA A 382 -6.71 7.07 -19.15
N SER A 383 -6.96 7.65 -17.99
CA SER A 383 -8.34 7.86 -17.48
C SER A 383 -9.19 8.80 -18.34
N ARG A 384 -8.59 9.57 -19.23
CA ARG A 384 -9.24 10.51 -20.18
C ARG A 384 -9.24 9.98 -21.61
N MET A 385 -8.77 8.72 -21.82
CA MET A 385 -8.71 8.09 -23.14
C MET A 385 -9.87 7.10 -23.36
N GLN A 386 -10.14 6.84 -24.62
CA GLN A 386 -11.13 5.84 -25.06
C GLN A 386 -10.79 4.44 -24.49
N PRO A 387 -11.83 3.65 -24.21
CA PRO A 387 -11.66 2.25 -23.85
C PRO A 387 -10.90 1.45 -24.92
N ALA A 388 -10.18 0.43 -24.48
CA ALA A 388 -9.61 -0.56 -25.41
C ALA A 388 -10.72 -1.52 -25.90
N LYS A 389 -10.66 -1.86 -27.18
CA LYS A 389 -11.62 -2.78 -27.85
C LYS A 389 -10.89 -4.04 -28.28
N TYR A 390 -11.50 -5.15 -28.04
CA TYR A 390 -11.01 -6.48 -28.39
C TYR A 390 -12.04 -7.22 -29.22
N GLU A 391 -11.56 -7.89 -30.26
CA GLU A 391 -12.29 -8.94 -30.95
C GLU A 391 -11.93 -10.27 -30.28
N THR A 392 -12.94 -10.98 -29.80
CA THR A 392 -12.76 -12.28 -29.15
C THR A 392 -13.43 -13.37 -29.98
N THR A 393 -12.72 -14.45 -30.26
CA THR A 393 -13.24 -15.66 -30.87
C THR A 393 -13.18 -16.78 -29.85
N ALA A 394 -14.33 -17.37 -29.55
CA ALA A 394 -14.44 -18.55 -28.70
C ALA A 394 -14.97 -19.71 -29.55
N VAL A 395 -14.25 -20.82 -29.53
CA VAL A 395 -14.58 -22.03 -30.31
C VAL A 395 -14.91 -23.15 -29.35
N LYS A 396 -16.02 -23.82 -29.59
CA LYS A 396 -16.39 -25.07 -28.94
C LYS A 396 -16.09 -26.24 -29.87
N ILE A 397 -15.46 -27.26 -29.31
CA ILE A 397 -15.04 -28.45 -30.04
C ILE A 397 -15.69 -29.64 -29.33
N GLY A 398 -16.53 -30.37 -30.02
CA GLY A 398 -17.18 -31.57 -29.54
C GLY A 398 -16.32 -32.81 -29.79
N ALA A 399 -16.32 -33.74 -28.85
CA ALA A 399 -15.75 -35.07 -28.97
C ALA A 399 -16.62 -36.07 -28.19
N GLY A 400 -17.44 -36.84 -28.90
CA GLY A 400 -18.48 -37.70 -28.30
C GLY A 400 -19.48 -36.89 -27.47
N GLU A 401 -19.67 -37.28 -26.21
CA GLU A 401 -20.51 -36.53 -25.26
C GLU A 401 -19.87 -35.31 -24.65
N TYR A 402 -18.57 -35.13 -24.84
CA TYR A 402 -17.76 -34.07 -24.21
C TYR A 402 -17.48 -32.90 -25.13
N CYS A 403 -17.14 -31.78 -24.51
CA CYS A 403 -16.84 -30.52 -25.17
C CYS A 403 -15.54 -29.92 -24.65
N PHE A 404 -14.75 -29.42 -25.56
CA PHE A 404 -13.54 -28.63 -25.29
C PHE A 404 -13.75 -27.20 -25.76
N THR A 405 -13.02 -26.27 -25.15
CA THR A 405 -13.11 -24.86 -25.53
C THR A 405 -11.72 -24.29 -25.76
N VAL A 406 -11.63 -23.40 -26.72
CA VAL A 406 -10.44 -22.55 -26.92
C VAL A 406 -10.90 -21.15 -27.28
N SER A 407 -10.20 -20.15 -26.82
CA SER A 407 -10.52 -18.75 -27.12
C SER A 407 -9.27 -17.95 -27.44
N THR A 408 -9.45 -16.92 -28.22
CA THR A 408 -8.41 -15.91 -28.45
C THR A 408 -9.00 -14.52 -28.39
N ALA A 409 -8.18 -13.53 -28.03
CA ALA A 409 -8.55 -12.13 -28.06
C ALA A 409 -7.49 -11.33 -28.86
N ARG A 410 -7.96 -10.53 -29.79
CA ARG A 410 -7.13 -9.61 -30.56
C ARG A 410 -7.50 -8.18 -30.21
N VAL A 411 -6.50 -7.34 -29.96
CA VAL A 411 -6.72 -5.91 -29.78
C VAL A 411 -7.14 -5.30 -31.11
N ALA A 412 -8.37 -4.83 -31.19
CA ALA A 412 -8.88 -4.10 -32.35
C ALA A 412 -8.60 -2.60 -32.25
N PHE A 413 -8.64 -2.05 -31.03
CA PHE A 413 -8.24 -0.69 -30.71
C PHE A 413 -7.62 -0.66 -29.33
N ASP A 414 -6.41 -0.16 -29.21
CA ASP A 414 -5.64 -0.18 -27.97
C ASP A 414 -6.11 0.89 -26.94
N GLY A 415 -6.68 2.00 -27.42
CA GLY A 415 -7.23 3.05 -26.56
C GLY A 415 -6.27 3.49 -25.47
N PHE A 416 -6.72 3.50 -24.21
CA PHE A 416 -5.90 3.89 -23.06
C PHE A 416 -4.63 3.01 -22.85
N ARG A 417 -4.60 1.78 -23.38
CA ARG A 417 -3.46 0.86 -23.25
C ARG A 417 -2.22 1.35 -23.98
N SER A 418 -2.36 2.25 -24.95
CA SER A 418 -1.21 2.93 -25.58
C SER A 418 -0.35 3.71 -24.58
N VAL A 419 -0.92 4.10 -23.42
CA VAL A 419 -0.24 4.88 -22.36
C VAL A 419 -0.04 4.09 -21.09
N TYR A 420 -1.03 3.28 -20.70
CA TYR A 420 -1.08 2.65 -19.38
C TYR A 420 -1.58 1.22 -19.44
N VAL A 421 -0.78 0.32 -18.85
CA VAL A 421 -1.14 -1.08 -18.61
C VAL A 421 -0.92 -1.35 -17.13
N GLU A 422 -1.90 -1.96 -16.45
CA GLU A 422 -1.78 -2.31 -15.03
C GLU A 422 -0.73 -3.42 -14.82
N ALA A 423 -0.03 -3.38 -13.68
CA ALA A 423 1.12 -4.25 -13.42
C ALA A 423 0.77 -5.75 -13.34
N GLU A 424 -0.47 -6.07 -13.00
CA GLU A 424 -0.98 -7.44 -12.89
C GLU A 424 -1.89 -7.83 -14.08
N GLU A 425 -1.85 -7.07 -15.16
CA GLU A 425 -2.62 -7.42 -16.34
C GLU A 425 -2.12 -8.75 -16.92
N GLU A 426 -3.00 -9.74 -16.94
CA GLU A 426 -2.71 -11.03 -17.57
C GLU A 426 -2.40 -10.82 -19.05
N LYS A 427 -1.35 -11.45 -19.51
CA LYS A 427 -1.06 -11.52 -20.94
C LYS A 427 -2.16 -12.35 -21.57
N GLU A 428 -3.04 -11.70 -22.32
CA GLU A 428 -4.02 -12.41 -23.12
C GLU A 428 -3.28 -13.32 -24.12
N GLU A 429 -3.54 -14.62 -24.03
CA GLU A 429 -2.97 -15.57 -24.98
C GLU A 429 -3.58 -15.31 -26.36
N SER A 430 -2.83 -14.65 -27.24
CA SER A 430 -3.20 -14.50 -28.64
C SER A 430 -2.87 -15.80 -29.37
N ASN A 431 -3.79 -16.76 -29.43
CA ASN A 431 -3.63 -17.90 -30.28
C ASN A 431 -4.17 -17.55 -31.68
N VAL A 432 -3.25 -17.17 -32.56
CA VAL A 432 -3.59 -16.74 -33.94
C VAL A 432 -4.37 -17.80 -34.71
N LEU A 433 -4.12 -19.10 -34.43
CA LEU A 433 -4.82 -20.21 -35.07
C LEU A 433 -6.34 -20.18 -34.86
N VAL A 434 -6.78 -19.78 -33.64
CA VAL A 434 -8.21 -19.75 -33.30
C VAL A 434 -8.99 -18.78 -34.22
N GLY A 435 -8.36 -17.69 -34.62
CA GLY A 435 -8.98 -16.72 -35.54
C GLY A 435 -9.14 -17.22 -36.98
N HIS A 436 -8.48 -18.32 -37.35
CA HIS A 436 -8.55 -18.91 -38.70
C HIS A 436 -9.44 -20.15 -38.75
N LEU A 437 -9.96 -20.60 -37.62
CA LEU A 437 -10.84 -21.76 -37.57
C LEU A 437 -12.21 -21.47 -38.20
N SER A 438 -12.75 -22.46 -38.93
CA SER A 438 -14.09 -22.49 -39.51
C SER A 438 -14.82 -23.78 -39.09
N MET A 439 -16.13 -23.84 -39.27
CA MET A 439 -16.91 -25.03 -38.98
C MET A 439 -16.42 -26.26 -39.75
N ASP A 440 -15.79 -26.07 -40.92
CA ASP A 440 -15.26 -27.13 -41.78
C ASP A 440 -13.80 -27.49 -41.47
N SER A 441 -13.19 -26.87 -40.47
CA SER A 441 -11.81 -27.15 -40.09
C SER A 441 -11.66 -28.58 -39.58
N VAL A 442 -10.75 -29.36 -40.21
CA VAL A 442 -10.51 -30.76 -39.82
C VAL A 442 -9.49 -30.77 -38.66
N LEU A 443 -9.95 -31.36 -37.56
CA LEU A 443 -9.16 -31.51 -36.33
C LEU A 443 -8.76 -32.98 -36.15
N THR A 444 -7.49 -33.22 -35.81
CA THR A 444 -7.01 -34.55 -35.48
C THR A 444 -6.35 -34.51 -34.12
N LYS A 445 -6.78 -35.40 -33.22
CA LYS A 445 -6.17 -35.53 -31.90
C LYS A 445 -4.72 -35.99 -32.02
N GLU A 446 -3.81 -35.27 -31.38
CA GLU A 446 -2.39 -35.68 -31.24
C GLU A 446 -2.20 -36.29 -29.86
N GLU A 447 -2.51 -35.56 -28.79
CA GLU A 447 -2.23 -35.97 -27.42
C GLU A 447 -3.25 -35.37 -26.43
N PHE A 448 -3.49 -36.09 -25.34
CA PHE A 448 -4.15 -35.56 -24.14
C PHE A 448 -3.12 -35.25 -23.07
N ASP A 449 -3.27 -34.11 -22.40
CA ASP A 449 -2.42 -33.66 -21.31
C ASP A 449 -3.24 -33.51 -20.02
N PRO A 450 -3.50 -34.62 -19.27
CA PRO A 450 -4.18 -34.58 -18.00
C PRO A 450 -3.22 -34.08 -16.91
N LYS A 451 -3.67 -33.09 -16.10
CA LYS A 451 -2.87 -32.53 -15.01
C LYS A 451 -3.63 -32.54 -13.71
N GLN A 452 -3.00 -33.08 -12.68
CA GLN A 452 -3.46 -33.03 -11.30
C GLN A 452 -3.16 -31.66 -10.70
N HIS A 453 -4.11 -31.12 -9.97
CA HIS A 453 -4.00 -29.86 -9.25
C HIS A 453 -4.58 -30.01 -7.84
N PHE A 454 -4.15 -29.15 -6.97
CA PHE A 454 -4.75 -28.98 -5.65
C PHE A 454 -5.15 -27.51 -5.49
N THR A 455 -6.31 -27.26 -4.88
CA THR A 455 -6.70 -25.91 -4.51
C THR A 455 -5.66 -25.30 -3.59
N GLN A 456 -5.42 -24.00 -3.72
CA GLN A 456 -4.42 -23.29 -2.94
C GLN A 456 -5.11 -22.48 -1.83
N PRO A 457 -4.47 -22.33 -0.67
CA PRO A 457 -5.00 -21.44 0.38
C PRO A 457 -5.10 -20.01 -0.13
N PRO A 458 -5.91 -19.17 0.53
CA PRO A 458 -5.91 -17.74 0.24
C PRO A 458 -4.48 -17.18 0.40
N ALA A 459 -4.11 -16.22 -0.43
CA ALA A 459 -2.81 -15.59 -0.33
C ALA A 459 -2.66 -14.77 0.96
N HIS A 460 -1.46 -14.77 1.55
CA HIS A 460 -1.11 -13.84 2.62
C HIS A 460 -1.37 -12.40 2.19
N TYR A 461 -1.72 -11.55 3.13
CA TYR A 461 -1.81 -10.13 2.83
C TYR A 461 -0.46 -9.55 2.43
N THR A 462 -0.50 -8.62 1.49
CA THR A 462 0.57 -7.67 1.22
C THR A 462 0.15 -6.30 1.75
N GLU A 463 1.05 -5.33 1.85
CA GLU A 463 0.64 -3.95 2.19
C GLU A 463 -0.45 -3.44 1.24
N ALA A 464 -0.36 -3.75 -0.06
CA ALA A 464 -1.33 -3.35 -1.07
C ALA A 464 -2.71 -3.99 -0.87
N SER A 465 -2.76 -5.32 -0.67
CA SER A 465 -4.03 -6.02 -0.48
C SER A 465 -4.66 -5.68 0.88
N LEU A 466 -3.85 -5.41 1.92
CA LEU A 466 -4.38 -4.95 3.21
C LEU A 466 -5.00 -3.56 3.09
N VAL A 467 -4.36 -2.61 2.38
CA VAL A 467 -4.96 -1.28 2.11
C VAL A 467 -6.28 -1.43 1.35
N LYS A 468 -6.31 -2.29 0.33
CA LYS A 468 -7.52 -2.55 -0.46
C LYS A 468 -8.65 -3.09 0.43
N THR A 469 -8.37 -4.11 1.25
CA THR A 469 -9.36 -4.69 2.16
C THR A 469 -9.84 -3.68 3.20
N MET A 470 -8.94 -2.87 3.77
CA MET A 470 -9.33 -1.81 4.71
C MET A 470 -10.26 -0.79 4.06
N GLU A 471 -9.97 -0.37 2.82
CA GLU A 471 -10.82 0.55 2.06
C GLU A 471 -12.21 -0.07 1.78
N GLU A 472 -12.26 -1.30 1.29
CA GLU A 472 -13.51 -2.02 0.97
C GLU A 472 -14.40 -2.23 2.20
N LEU A 473 -13.79 -2.43 3.36
CA LEU A 473 -14.47 -2.58 4.64
C LEU A 473 -14.78 -1.24 5.32
N GLY A 474 -14.34 -0.10 4.77
CA GLY A 474 -14.52 1.22 5.37
C GLY A 474 -13.63 1.51 6.59
N ILE A 475 -12.56 0.75 6.78
CA ILE A 475 -11.63 0.83 7.91
C ILE A 475 -10.52 1.84 7.60
N GLY A 476 -10.45 2.91 8.38
CA GLY A 476 -9.48 3.99 8.15
C GLY A 476 -9.88 4.93 7.02
N ARG A 477 -8.99 5.86 6.69
CA ARG A 477 -9.15 6.90 5.66
C ARG A 477 -7.80 7.15 4.98
N PRO A 478 -7.74 7.93 3.89
CA PRO A 478 -6.49 8.24 3.18
C PRO A 478 -5.30 8.64 4.07
N SER A 479 -5.57 9.35 5.16
CA SER A 479 -4.56 9.77 6.13
C SER A 479 -4.03 8.65 7.03
N THR A 480 -4.74 7.53 7.18
CA THR A 480 -4.44 6.50 8.19
C THR A 480 -3.95 5.16 7.64
N TYR A 481 -4.17 4.83 6.36
CA TYR A 481 -3.75 3.52 5.81
C TYR A 481 -2.25 3.24 6.01
N ALA A 482 -1.38 4.07 5.47
CA ALA A 482 0.05 3.89 5.58
C ALA A 482 0.59 4.00 7.03
N PRO A 483 0.13 4.97 7.87
CA PRO A 483 0.50 5.02 9.28
C PRO A 483 0.10 3.77 10.06
N THR A 484 -1.09 3.23 9.85
CA THR A 484 -1.58 2.02 10.54
C THR A 484 -0.70 0.81 10.22
N ILE A 485 -0.44 0.55 8.93
CA ILE A 485 0.42 -0.57 8.52
C ILE A 485 1.84 -0.40 9.07
N SER A 486 2.40 0.82 8.99
CA SER A 486 3.72 1.11 9.55
C SER A 486 3.76 0.91 11.07
N LEU A 487 2.67 1.22 11.76
CA LEU A 487 2.56 1.06 13.22
C LEU A 487 2.55 -0.40 13.62
N ILE A 488 1.70 -1.25 13.01
CA ILE A 488 1.63 -2.68 13.35
C ILE A 488 2.90 -3.43 12.96
N LEU A 489 3.59 -3.02 11.88
CA LEU A 489 4.94 -3.49 11.55
C LEU A 489 5.98 -3.01 12.59
N GLY A 490 5.93 -1.74 12.97
CA GLY A 490 6.85 -1.14 13.95
C GLY A 490 6.68 -1.72 15.35
N ARG A 491 5.45 -2.09 15.74
CA ARG A 491 5.13 -2.81 16.99
C ARG A 491 5.45 -4.30 16.90
N ARG A 492 5.76 -4.81 15.72
CA ARG A 492 6.03 -6.22 15.44
C ARG A 492 4.84 -7.15 15.72
N TYR A 493 3.66 -6.64 15.55
CA TYR A 493 2.46 -7.47 15.54
C TYR A 493 2.38 -8.30 14.28
N ILE A 494 2.93 -7.76 13.21
CA ILE A 494 3.15 -8.45 11.93
C ILE A 494 4.61 -8.27 11.48
N THR A 495 5.08 -9.21 10.70
CA THR A 495 6.37 -9.13 10.01
C THR A 495 6.17 -9.13 8.51
N LYS A 496 7.19 -8.69 7.77
CA LYS A 496 7.15 -8.66 6.30
C LYS A 496 8.30 -9.47 5.73
N GLU A 497 7.96 -10.50 4.96
CA GLU A 497 8.91 -11.32 4.22
C GLU A 497 8.62 -11.20 2.72
N GLY A 498 9.58 -10.70 1.97
CA GLY A 498 9.35 -10.34 0.58
C GLY A 498 8.27 -9.27 0.43
N LYS A 499 7.11 -9.66 -0.12
CA LYS A 499 5.92 -8.79 -0.24
C LYS A 499 4.84 -9.15 0.80
N ASN A 500 4.88 -10.34 1.37
CA ASN A 500 3.86 -10.89 2.25
C ASN A 500 4.00 -10.39 3.68
N LEU A 501 2.87 -10.26 4.35
CA LEU A 501 2.73 -9.93 5.75
C LEU A 501 2.34 -11.21 6.51
N TYR A 502 3.00 -11.47 7.63
CA TYR A 502 2.76 -12.61 8.50
C TYR A 502 2.44 -12.15 9.90
N LEU A 503 1.53 -12.82 10.57
CA LEU A 503 1.27 -12.61 11.98
C LEU A 503 2.48 -13.07 12.80
N THR A 504 2.80 -12.35 13.86
CA THR A 504 3.81 -12.77 14.83
C THR A 504 3.15 -13.33 16.09
N GLU A 505 3.87 -14.09 16.90
CA GLU A 505 3.39 -14.55 18.21
C GLU A 505 2.87 -13.38 19.09
N ILE A 506 3.61 -12.29 19.14
CA ILE A 506 3.19 -11.08 19.88
C ILE A 506 1.92 -10.47 19.27
N GLY A 507 1.79 -10.48 17.95
CA GLY A 507 0.59 -10.03 17.24
C GLY A 507 -0.60 -10.90 17.55
N GLU A 508 -0.42 -12.21 17.59
CA GLU A 508 -1.46 -13.18 17.94
C GLU A 508 -1.95 -13.00 19.38
N VAL A 509 -1.04 -12.90 20.35
CA VAL A 509 -1.38 -12.65 21.75
C VAL A 509 -2.18 -11.35 21.90
N VAL A 510 -1.72 -10.24 21.29
CA VAL A 510 -2.44 -8.96 21.36
C VAL A 510 -3.80 -9.07 20.68
N ASN A 511 -3.89 -9.71 19.52
CA ASN A 511 -5.15 -9.90 18.80
C ASN A 511 -6.14 -10.73 19.64
N ASN A 512 -5.69 -11.80 20.28
CA ASN A 512 -6.54 -12.65 21.13
C ASN A 512 -7.07 -11.90 22.35
N ILE A 513 -6.21 -11.14 23.04
CA ILE A 513 -6.63 -10.26 24.13
C ILE A 513 -7.69 -9.24 23.65
N MET A 514 -7.43 -8.61 22.52
CA MET A 514 -8.37 -7.63 21.96
C MET A 514 -9.71 -8.27 21.57
N LYS A 515 -9.70 -9.48 20.99
CA LYS A 515 -10.94 -10.22 20.65
C LYS A 515 -11.73 -10.65 21.87
N GLN A 516 -11.06 -11.05 22.95
CA GLN A 516 -11.70 -11.51 24.19
C GLN A 516 -12.26 -10.36 25.02
N SER A 517 -11.43 -9.35 25.28
CA SER A 517 -11.76 -8.30 26.26
C SER A 517 -12.35 -7.04 25.63
N PHE A 518 -12.11 -6.82 24.33
CA PHE A 518 -12.54 -5.61 23.63
C PHE A 518 -13.17 -5.94 22.26
N PRO A 519 -14.17 -6.86 22.21
CA PRO A 519 -14.72 -7.35 20.94
C PRO A 519 -15.28 -6.23 20.06
N SER A 520 -15.93 -5.22 20.63
CA SER A 520 -16.45 -4.06 19.90
C SER A 520 -15.33 -3.23 19.24
N ILE A 521 -14.20 -3.03 19.91
CA ILE A 521 -13.08 -2.23 19.40
C ILE A 521 -12.44 -2.88 18.16
N VAL A 522 -12.44 -4.21 18.09
CA VAL A 522 -11.90 -4.97 16.97
C VAL A 522 -12.97 -5.44 15.99
N ASP A 523 -14.22 -5.08 16.21
CA ASP A 523 -15.29 -5.36 15.26
C ASP A 523 -15.15 -4.46 14.02
N VAL A 524 -15.20 -5.09 12.85
CA VAL A 524 -15.04 -4.44 11.54
C VAL A 524 -16.17 -3.45 11.29
N HIS A 525 -17.41 -3.86 11.55
CA HIS A 525 -18.59 -3.04 11.31
C HIS A 525 -18.67 -1.86 12.28
N PHE A 526 -18.34 -2.11 13.55
CA PHE A 526 -18.28 -1.04 14.55
C PHE A 526 -17.26 0.04 14.16
N THR A 527 -16.05 -0.37 13.76
CA THR A 527 -15.02 0.59 13.36
C THR A 527 -15.38 1.32 12.06
N ALA A 528 -15.97 0.64 11.08
CA ALA A 528 -16.47 1.27 9.86
C ALA A 528 -17.59 2.28 10.15
N ASN A 529 -18.54 1.94 11.03
CA ASN A 529 -19.61 2.84 11.46
C ASN A 529 -19.04 4.08 12.18
N MET A 530 -18.02 3.88 13.03
CA MET A 530 -17.37 5.00 13.73
C MET A 530 -16.67 5.95 12.74
N GLU A 531 -15.98 5.41 11.71
CA GLU A 531 -15.42 6.24 10.64
C GLU A 531 -16.52 7.00 9.87
N GLY A 532 -17.67 6.37 9.64
CA GLY A 532 -18.85 7.01 9.05
C GLY A 532 -19.44 8.11 9.94
N LEU A 533 -19.49 7.92 11.27
CA LEU A 533 -19.92 8.94 12.21
C LEU A 533 -18.98 10.15 12.19
N LEU A 534 -17.67 9.93 12.12
CA LEU A 534 -16.70 11.01 12.01
C LEU A 534 -16.85 11.81 10.68
N ASP A 535 -17.22 11.15 9.58
CA ASP A 535 -17.56 11.83 8.34
C ASP A 535 -18.88 12.64 8.47
N MET A 536 -19.87 12.14 9.23
CA MET A 536 -21.09 12.89 9.54
C MET A 536 -20.84 14.11 10.43
N VAL A 537 -19.86 14.05 11.34
CA VAL A 537 -19.40 15.22 12.11
C VAL A 537 -18.78 16.25 11.16
N GLU A 538 -17.95 15.81 10.23
CA GLU A 538 -17.32 16.68 9.21
C GLU A 538 -18.33 17.38 8.30
N GLU A 539 -19.49 16.74 8.07
CA GLU A 539 -20.62 17.32 7.33
C GLU A 539 -21.55 18.20 8.20
N GLY A 540 -21.23 18.41 9.48
CA GLY A 540 -22.05 19.17 10.43
C GLY A 540 -23.39 18.51 10.82
N LYS A 541 -23.55 17.19 10.56
CA LYS A 541 -24.80 16.46 10.81
C LYS A 541 -24.91 15.88 12.23
N VAL A 542 -23.78 15.62 12.87
CA VAL A 542 -23.69 15.02 14.22
C VAL A 542 -22.74 15.86 15.08
N PRO A 543 -23.14 16.27 16.27
CA PRO A 543 -22.24 16.91 17.22
C PRO A 543 -21.12 15.95 17.66
N TRP A 544 -19.87 16.37 17.56
CA TRP A 544 -18.73 15.51 17.85
C TRP A 544 -18.71 14.98 19.30
N LYS A 545 -19.14 15.75 20.27
CA LYS A 545 -19.24 15.33 21.68
C LYS A 545 -20.25 14.19 21.89
N GLU A 546 -21.29 14.11 21.07
CA GLU A 546 -22.24 13.00 21.13
C GLU A 546 -21.58 11.66 20.76
N VAL A 547 -20.69 11.67 19.77
CA VAL A 547 -19.92 10.48 19.40
C VAL A 547 -19.06 10.00 20.57
N ILE A 548 -18.44 10.93 21.31
CA ILE A 548 -17.60 10.61 22.45
C ILE A 548 -18.44 10.08 23.63
N ARG A 549 -19.56 10.74 23.95
CA ARG A 549 -20.47 10.34 25.04
C ARG A 549 -21.04 8.93 24.84
N ASN A 550 -21.33 8.57 23.61
CA ASN A 550 -21.87 7.25 23.28
C ASN A 550 -20.77 6.15 23.24
N PHE A 551 -19.52 6.53 23.17
CA PHE A 551 -18.40 5.58 23.06
C PHE A 551 -17.70 5.30 24.39
N TYR A 552 -17.44 6.34 25.19
CA TYR A 552 -16.54 6.25 26.35
C TYR A 552 -17.03 5.35 27.47
N PRO A 553 -18.32 5.35 27.88
CA PRO A 553 -18.80 4.49 28.97
C PRO A 553 -18.59 3.01 28.69
N ASP A 554 -18.89 2.54 27.48
CA ASP A 554 -18.71 1.15 27.08
C ASP A 554 -17.23 0.73 27.08
N LEU A 555 -16.35 1.66 26.66
CA LEU A 555 -14.91 1.43 26.73
C LEU A 555 -14.43 1.34 28.18
N GLU A 556 -14.90 2.20 29.06
CA GLU A 556 -14.48 2.23 30.46
C GLU A 556 -14.91 0.94 31.20
N GLU A 557 -16.16 0.52 31.00
CA GLU A 557 -16.65 -0.76 31.53
C GLU A 557 -15.85 -1.95 31.03
N ALA A 558 -15.58 -2.02 29.73
CA ALA A 558 -14.76 -3.08 29.13
C ALA A 558 -13.34 -3.12 29.71
N VAL A 559 -12.72 -1.96 29.95
CA VAL A 559 -11.40 -1.88 30.59
C VAL A 559 -11.43 -2.37 32.02
N GLU A 560 -12.43 -1.96 32.82
CA GLU A 560 -12.56 -2.42 34.22
C GLU A 560 -12.76 -3.93 34.33
N ILE A 561 -13.52 -4.52 33.44
CA ILE A 561 -13.69 -5.98 33.35
C ILE A 561 -12.36 -6.64 32.98
N ALA A 562 -11.70 -6.14 31.96
CA ALA A 562 -10.43 -6.69 31.46
C ALA A 562 -9.30 -6.58 32.50
N GLU A 563 -9.25 -5.52 33.32
CA GLU A 563 -8.27 -5.39 34.42
C GLU A 563 -8.38 -6.51 35.45
N LYS A 564 -9.63 -6.96 35.72
CA LYS A 564 -9.92 -8.02 36.70
C LYS A 564 -9.74 -9.43 36.12
N GLU A 565 -10.13 -9.65 34.90
CA GLU A 565 -10.24 -11.00 34.29
C GLU A 565 -9.02 -11.43 33.49
N LEU A 566 -8.23 -10.48 32.93
CA LEU A 566 -7.06 -10.84 32.15
C LEU A 566 -5.93 -11.38 33.02
N GLU A 567 -5.47 -12.58 32.71
CA GLU A 567 -4.27 -13.17 33.28
C GLU A 567 -3.01 -12.60 32.65
N GLU A 568 -1.86 -12.74 33.35
CA GLU A 568 -0.56 -12.40 32.74
C GLU A 568 -0.18 -13.43 31.69
N VAL A 569 0.08 -12.96 30.46
CA VAL A 569 0.60 -13.77 29.37
C VAL A 569 2.11 -13.64 29.32
N LYS A 570 2.83 -14.68 29.67
CA LYS A 570 4.29 -14.74 29.52
C LYS A 570 4.62 -15.22 28.11
N ILE A 571 5.20 -14.34 27.32
CA ILE A 571 5.78 -14.71 26.03
C ILE A 571 7.19 -15.25 26.34
N GLU A 572 7.41 -16.53 26.08
CA GLU A 572 8.72 -17.14 26.24
C GLU A 572 9.67 -16.58 25.19
N ASP A 573 10.89 -16.27 25.65
CA ASP A 573 11.92 -15.84 24.69
C ASP A 573 12.41 -17.06 23.88
N GLU A 574 12.60 -16.91 22.59
CA GLU A 574 13.16 -17.94 21.72
C GLU A 574 14.60 -18.28 22.19
N VAL A 575 14.76 -19.47 22.76
CA VAL A 575 16.06 -19.95 23.25
C VAL A 575 16.91 -20.42 22.08
N THR A 576 18.18 -20.02 22.06
CA THR A 576 19.14 -20.42 21.03
C THR A 576 20.21 -21.39 21.59
N ASP A 577 20.91 -22.07 20.69
CA ASP A 577 22.06 -22.91 21.04
C ASP A 577 23.32 -22.10 21.40
N VAL A 578 23.26 -20.77 21.31
CA VAL A 578 24.40 -19.90 21.61
C VAL A 578 24.54 -19.73 23.12
N ILE A 579 25.67 -20.20 23.65
CA ILE A 579 25.98 -20.11 25.08
C ILE A 579 26.53 -18.74 25.43
N CYS A 580 26.09 -18.19 26.55
CA CYS A 580 26.62 -16.97 27.13
C CYS A 580 27.99 -17.22 27.72
N GLU A 581 29.02 -16.50 27.26
CA GLU A 581 30.42 -16.67 27.69
C GLU A 581 30.63 -16.24 29.14
N GLU A 582 29.77 -15.40 29.71
CA GLU A 582 29.91 -14.91 31.07
C GLU A 582 29.25 -15.82 32.12
N CYS A 583 28.15 -16.52 31.79
CA CYS A 583 27.40 -17.28 32.78
C CYS A 583 26.96 -18.70 32.33
N GLY A 584 27.30 -19.11 31.13
CA GLY A 584 27.05 -20.46 30.62
C GLY A 584 25.59 -20.79 30.25
N ARG A 585 24.64 -19.82 30.35
CA ARG A 585 23.25 -20.05 29.98
C ARG A 585 23.07 -19.90 28.47
N ASN A 586 22.11 -20.59 27.89
CA ASN A 586 21.72 -20.41 26.50
C ASN A 586 21.17 -19.00 26.31
N MET A 587 21.66 -18.31 25.29
CA MET A 587 21.19 -16.96 24.98
C MET A 587 19.83 -17.02 24.29
N VAL A 588 19.01 -15.99 24.50
CA VAL A 588 17.69 -15.86 23.92
C VAL A 588 17.66 -14.75 22.88
N ILE A 589 16.80 -14.90 21.89
CA ILE A 589 16.58 -13.84 20.89
C ILE A 589 15.75 -12.74 21.51
N LYS A 590 16.34 -11.57 21.63
CA LYS A 590 15.66 -10.34 22.01
C LYS A 590 15.60 -9.38 20.83
N TYR A 591 14.70 -8.42 20.93
CA TYR A 591 14.53 -7.44 19.88
C TYR A 591 14.83 -6.04 20.42
N GLY A 592 15.80 -5.37 19.84
CA GLY A 592 16.20 -4.00 20.15
C GLY A 592 15.81 -2.99 19.05
N PRO A 593 16.17 -1.70 19.24
CA PRO A 593 15.90 -0.64 18.25
C PRO A 593 16.50 -0.92 16.87
N HIS A 594 17.57 -1.74 16.81
CA HIS A 594 18.31 -2.06 15.57
C HIS A 594 17.99 -3.44 14.98
N GLY A 595 17.04 -4.19 15.56
CA GLY A 595 16.64 -5.52 15.11
C GLY A 595 16.85 -6.61 16.17
N LYS A 596 16.89 -7.90 15.73
CA LYS A 596 17.17 -9.06 16.59
C LYS A 596 18.59 -8.97 17.15
N PHE A 597 18.75 -9.36 18.41
CA PHE A 597 20.04 -9.58 19.06
C PHE A 597 19.92 -10.73 20.06
N LEU A 598 21.04 -11.33 20.39
CA LEU A 598 21.11 -12.36 21.42
C LEU A 598 21.35 -11.67 22.78
N ALA A 599 20.56 -12.02 23.78
CA ALA A 599 20.70 -11.56 25.15
C ALA A 599 20.78 -12.73 26.10
N CYS A 600 21.56 -12.55 27.17
CA CYS A 600 21.56 -13.54 28.24
C CYS A 600 20.25 -13.46 29.05
N PRO A 601 19.55 -14.58 29.30
CA PRO A 601 18.34 -14.59 30.13
C PRO A 601 18.63 -14.32 31.61
N GLY A 602 19.87 -14.28 32.03
CA GLY A 602 20.30 -13.95 33.39
C GLY A 602 20.28 -12.47 33.73
N PHE A 603 19.67 -11.61 32.92
CA PHE A 603 19.49 -10.19 33.26
C PHE A 603 18.60 -10.04 34.50
N PRO A 604 18.94 -9.16 35.49
CA PRO A 604 19.98 -8.11 35.43
C PRO A 604 21.38 -8.50 35.88
N GLU A 605 21.58 -9.73 36.41
CA GLU A 605 22.89 -10.19 36.93
C GLU A 605 23.92 -10.36 35.80
N CYS A 606 23.50 -10.95 34.68
CA CYS A 606 24.31 -11.06 33.47
C CYS A 606 23.73 -10.19 32.36
N ARG A 607 24.50 -9.22 31.89
CA ARG A 607 24.08 -8.26 30.86
C ARG A 607 24.68 -8.54 29.47
N ASN A 608 25.22 -9.74 29.26
CA ASN A 608 25.87 -10.09 28.00
C ASN A 608 24.90 -10.07 26.83
N THR A 609 25.29 -9.45 25.75
CA THR A 609 24.51 -9.39 24.50
C THR A 609 25.40 -9.59 23.29
N LYS A 610 24.91 -10.32 22.29
CA LYS A 610 25.61 -10.55 21.02
C LYS A 610 24.74 -10.13 19.83
N PRO A 611 25.33 -9.74 18.69
CA PRO A 611 24.56 -9.57 17.46
C PRO A 611 23.88 -10.88 17.06
N TYR A 612 22.62 -10.84 16.66
CA TYR A 612 21.97 -11.97 16.00
C TYR A 612 22.43 -12.03 14.55
N LEU A 613 23.10 -13.10 14.18
CA LEU A 613 23.63 -13.32 12.83
C LEU A 613 22.73 -14.34 12.12
N GLU A 614 21.96 -13.89 11.15
CA GLU A 614 21.11 -14.73 10.33
C GLU A 614 21.98 -15.54 9.36
N LYS A 615 22.11 -16.84 9.61
CA LYS A 615 22.87 -17.77 8.78
C LYS A 615 22.08 -18.06 7.50
N ILE A 616 22.78 -18.22 6.37
CA ILE A 616 22.16 -18.53 5.08
C ILE A 616 22.35 -19.98 4.63
N GLY A 617 22.98 -20.81 5.48
CA GLY A 617 23.27 -22.22 5.21
C GLY A 617 24.37 -22.43 4.17
N VAL A 618 25.19 -21.43 3.85
CA VAL A 618 26.26 -21.51 2.85
C VAL A 618 27.61 -21.33 3.53
N PRO A 619 28.55 -22.24 3.35
CA PRO A 619 29.89 -22.11 3.93
C PRO A 619 30.66 -20.95 3.29
N CYS A 620 31.43 -20.24 4.10
CA CYS A 620 32.28 -19.14 3.65
C CYS A 620 33.37 -19.70 2.68
N PRO A 621 33.48 -19.14 1.47
CA PRO A 621 34.45 -19.62 0.48
C PRO A 621 35.92 -19.39 0.88
N VAL A 622 36.17 -18.58 1.93
CA VAL A 622 37.53 -18.27 2.42
C VAL A 622 37.93 -19.13 3.59
N CYS A 623 37.07 -19.24 4.63
CA CYS A 623 37.46 -19.95 5.87
C CYS A 623 36.56 -21.14 6.20
N GLY A 624 35.51 -21.42 5.43
CA GLY A 624 34.62 -22.57 5.63
C GLY A 624 33.57 -22.39 6.75
N LYS A 625 33.63 -21.31 7.55
CA LYS A 625 32.58 -20.98 8.53
C LYS A 625 31.31 -20.48 7.83
N GLU A 626 30.22 -20.25 8.56
CA GLU A 626 28.95 -19.83 7.98
C GLU A 626 28.96 -18.43 7.38
N VAL A 627 28.30 -18.28 6.22
CA VAL A 627 27.96 -16.95 5.69
C VAL A 627 26.69 -16.45 6.34
N VAL A 628 26.70 -15.19 6.77
CA VAL A 628 25.62 -14.55 7.50
C VAL A 628 25.17 -13.25 6.83
N ILE A 629 23.93 -12.85 7.06
CA ILE A 629 23.41 -11.55 6.61
C ILE A 629 23.88 -10.47 7.57
N ARG A 630 24.56 -9.48 7.03
CA ARG A 630 25.02 -8.27 7.76
C ARG A 630 24.41 -7.00 7.17
N LYS A 631 24.48 -5.91 7.92
CA LYS A 631 24.03 -4.59 7.46
C LYS A 631 25.17 -3.58 7.58
N THR A 632 25.35 -2.76 6.56
CA THR A 632 26.24 -1.60 6.62
C THR A 632 25.70 -0.55 7.59
N LYS A 633 26.53 0.42 8.00
CA LYS A 633 26.10 1.60 8.82
C LYS A 633 24.92 2.37 8.21
N LYS A 634 24.74 2.29 6.89
CA LYS A 634 23.61 2.92 6.17
C LYS A 634 22.41 1.97 6.00
N GLY A 635 22.40 0.79 6.65
CA GLY A 635 21.29 -0.18 6.64
C GLY A 635 21.21 -1.09 5.41
N ARG A 636 22.16 -1.02 4.46
CA ARG A 636 22.15 -1.90 3.28
C ARG A 636 22.62 -3.30 3.67
N LYS A 637 21.84 -4.33 3.31
CA LYS A 637 22.20 -5.74 3.53
C LYS A 637 23.36 -6.16 2.63
N TYR A 638 24.26 -7.00 3.18
CA TYR A 638 25.30 -7.71 2.47
C TYR A 638 25.52 -9.07 3.14
N TYR A 639 26.21 -9.98 2.46
CA TYR A 639 26.56 -11.30 2.95
C TYR A 639 28.02 -11.29 3.36
N GLY A 640 28.33 -11.72 4.58
CA GLY A 640 29.69 -11.73 5.11
C GLY A 640 29.94 -12.99 5.94
N CYS A 641 31.19 -13.28 6.24
CA CYS A 641 31.55 -14.37 7.15
C CYS A 641 31.06 -14.09 8.58
N GLU A 642 30.61 -15.13 9.31
CA GLU A 642 30.30 -15.00 10.74
C GLU A 642 31.51 -14.60 11.57
N ASP A 643 32.71 -14.98 11.13
CA ASP A 643 33.99 -14.75 11.78
C ASP A 643 34.63 -13.39 11.45
N ASN A 644 33.88 -12.46 10.90
CA ASN A 644 34.39 -11.11 10.67
C ASN A 644 34.59 -10.35 12.01
N PRO A 645 35.78 -9.78 12.31
CA PRO A 645 36.78 -9.32 11.36
C PRO A 645 37.90 -10.31 10.98
N GLU A 646 38.04 -11.47 11.60
CA GLU A 646 39.10 -12.44 11.32
C GLU A 646 39.06 -12.98 9.87
N CYS A 647 37.85 -13.08 9.31
CA CYS A 647 37.61 -13.38 7.91
C CYS A 647 36.88 -12.23 7.24
N ASP A 648 37.48 -11.62 6.24
CA ASP A 648 36.99 -10.41 5.56
C ASP A 648 36.04 -10.69 4.38
N PHE A 649 35.63 -11.96 4.19
CA PHE A 649 34.72 -12.32 3.10
C PHE A 649 33.45 -11.47 3.11
N MET A 650 33.17 -10.84 1.97
CA MET A 650 31.99 -10.01 1.75
C MET A 650 31.43 -10.18 0.33
N SER A 651 30.11 -10.31 0.21
CA SER A 651 29.40 -10.29 -1.07
C SER A 651 28.14 -9.45 -1.01
N TRP A 652 27.85 -8.68 -2.06
CA TRP A 652 26.60 -7.94 -2.20
C TRP A 652 25.44 -8.80 -2.68
N GLN A 653 25.74 -9.97 -3.23
CA GLN A 653 24.78 -10.94 -3.74
C GLN A 653 24.84 -12.19 -2.89
N LYS A 654 23.73 -12.92 -2.79
CA LYS A 654 23.68 -14.14 -1.98
C LYS A 654 24.63 -15.19 -2.56
N PRO A 655 25.65 -15.65 -1.81
CA PRO A 655 26.47 -16.76 -2.23
C PRO A 655 25.66 -18.06 -2.33
N SER A 656 26.04 -18.92 -3.25
CA SER A 656 25.50 -20.27 -3.43
C SER A 656 26.49 -21.30 -2.90
N GLU A 657 25.99 -22.45 -2.50
CA GLU A 657 26.82 -23.60 -2.16
C GLU A 657 27.62 -24.17 -3.35
N GLU A 658 27.12 -23.91 -4.54
CA GLU A 658 27.73 -24.40 -5.76
C GLU A 658 29.02 -23.64 -6.10
N LYS A 659 30.01 -24.41 -6.54
CA LYS A 659 31.27 -23.88 -7.08
C LYS A 659 31.19 -23.73 -8.61
N CYS A 660 31.90 -22.76 -9.11
CA CYS A 660 31.99 -22.53 -10.55
C CYS A 660 32.71 -23.70 -11.23
N PRO A 661 32.10 -24.40 -12.21
CA PRO A 661 32.71 -25.52 -12.87
C PRO A 661 33.92 -25.14 -13.74
N LYS A 662 34.05 -23.83 -14.08
CA LYS A 662 35.15 -23.35 -14.91
C LYS A 662 36.40 -22.95 -14.12
N CYS A 663 36.25 -22.40 -12.91
CA CYS A 663 37.39 -21.88 -12.15
C CYS A 663 37.41 -22.27 -10.66
N GLY A 664 36.42 -23.03 -10.19
CA GLY A 664 36.33 -23.49 -8.78
C GLY A 664 35.93 -22.43 -7.77
N SER A 665 35.77 -21.15 -8.19
CA SER A 665 35.34 -20.06 -7.30
C SER A 665 33.87 -20.20 -6.89
N TYR A 666 33.48 -19.54 -5.79
CA TYR A 666 32.08 -19.53 -5.37
C TYR A 666 31.18 -18.85 -6.41
N MET A 667 29.91 -19.23 -6.41
CA MET A 667 28.91 -18.61 -7.27
C MET A 667 27.96 -17.73 -6.45
N VAL A 668 27.33 -16.74 -7.09
CA VAL A 668 26.37 -15.84 -6.47
C VAL A 668 25.06 -15.84 -7.24
N GLU A 669 23.96 -15.67 -6.51
CA GLU A 669 22.63 -15.59 -7.09
C GLU A 669 22.36 -14.20 -7.68
N LYS A 670 21.95 -14.14 -8.95
CA LYS A 670 21.55 -12.92 -9.65
C LYS A 670 20.23 -13.14 -10.42
N GLY A 671 19.12 -12.96 -9.73
CA GLY A 671 17.79 -13.35 -10.25
C GLY A 671 17.72 -14.86 -10.44
N ASN A 672 17.31 -15.35 -11.62
CA ASN A 672 17.21 -16.77 -11.95
C ASN A 672 18.54 -17.39 -12.46
N LYS A 673 19.66 -16.71 -12.20
CA LYS A 673 20.97 -17.16 -12.67
C LYS A 673 21.95 -17.26 -11.52
N LEU A 674 22.85 -18.21 -11.63
CA LEU A 674 24.07 -18.31 -10.82
C LEU A 674 25.24 -17.76 -11.64
N VAL A 675 25.94 -16.79 -11.07
CA VAL A 675 27.06 -16.10 -11.71
C VAL A 675 28.33 -16.38 -10.92
N CYS A 676 29.44 -16.62 -11.58
CA CYS A 676 30.71 -16.82 -10.91
C CYS A 676 31.11 -15.56 -10.13
N GLY A 677 31.52 -15.72 -8.86
CA GLY A 677 32.00 -14.63 -8.00
C GLY A 677 33.35 -14.06 -8.43
N ASN A 678 34.11 -14.78 -9.28
CA ASN A 678 35.32 -14.28 -9.92
C ASN A 678 34.96 -13.50 -11.18
N GLU A 679 35.10 -12.16 -11.14
CA GLU A 679 34.76 -11.26 -12.24
C GLU A 679 35.49 -11.58 -13.56
N GLN A 680 36.69 -12.16 -13.47
CA GLN A 680 37.48 -12.52 -14.64
C GLN A 680 37.00 -13.83 -15.32
N CYS A 681 36.21 -14.64 -14.62
CA CYS A 681 35.76 -15.93 -15.14
C CYS A 681 34.55 -15.81 -16.08
N GLY A 682 33.60 -14.93 -15.76
CA GLY A 682 32.40 -14.63 -16.55
C GLY A 682 31.42 -15.81 -16.73
N PHE A 683 31.58 -16.93 -16.00
CA PHE A 683 30.69 -18.09 -16.12
C PHE A 683 29.31 -17.79 -15.51
N VAL A 684 28.26 -18.16 -16.26
CA VAL A 684 26.86 -17.99 -15.85
C VAL A 684 26.08 -19.25 -16.21
N LYS A 685 25.28 -19.78 -15.28
CA LYS A 685 24.30 -20.83 -15.54
C LYS A 685 22.90 -20.41 -15.04
N ASN A 686 21.87 -21.00 -15.60
CA ASN A 686 20.52 -20.83 -15.04
C ASN A 686 20.42 -21.64 -13.74
N LYS A 687 19.66 -21.10 -12.77
CA LYS A 687 19.30 -21.83 -11.55
C LYS A 687 18.32 -22.95 -11.95
N GLU A 688 18.62 -24.18 -11.57
CA GLU A 688 17.62 -25.24 -11.70
C GLU A 688 16.45 -24.87 -10.81
N LYS A 689 15.23 -24.99 -11.32
CA LYS A 689 14.05 -24.82 -10.50
C LYS A 689 14.02 -25.98 -9.51
N ASP A 690 14.20 -25.69 -8.23
CA ASP A 690 13.83 -26.64 -7.21
C ASP A 690 12.36 -27.02 -7.42
N GLU A 691 12.11 -28.26 -7.83
CA GLU A 691 10.78 -28.88 -7.75
C GLU A 691 10.45 -28.98 -6.25
N LYS A 692 9.65 -28.06 -5.77
CA LYS A 692 8.93 -28.18 -4.50
C LYS A 692 7.45 -28.12 -4.75
#